data_436fcf6adce05ec9032abb4884b048b7
#
_entry.id   436fcf6adce05ec9032abb4884b048b7
#
_cell.length_a   1.000
_cell.length_b   1.000
_cell.length_c   1.000
_cell.angle_alpha   90.00
_cell.angle_beta   90.00
_cell.angle_gamma   90.00
#
_symmetry.space_group_name_H-M   'P 1'
#
loop_
_entity.id
_entity.type
_entity.pdbx_description
1 polymer ?
#
loop_
_entity_poly.entity_id
_entity_poly.type
_entity_poly.pdbx_seq_one_letter_code
_entity_poly.pdbx_strand_id
1 'polypeptide(L)'
;MKHRTTGLRLFKKLVHPLYLVLGLGFISPLVAADCPINYDQASTISADCDGFTLDRNQDFDISIITGVNITPFLGGSDNIIGLNFDMGGVLTNNGTIENTYGNTAINLSYAPVTVNTIVNTGNITASRNTINIGPGSTLNLLSNAGVIYSTNANSIYNQGSINSINNSGQIQSNSRAIYNADTLSSLTNTNRISAAAYAIDNEGTLGTITNSGTISASLAYAIHNAYGNIESINNTSTGEINSGSDTIVNGSSRSITSLINQGDIDASADAAILNNGTISTLNNSGNIFSLEGIGIENDGASGVITNLTNSGNISAGTAISNTTGTIETITNTGSLWSLTAAADIHNNGYITTLINGQGGNSPLSLSGNLPANYQIIIASTSNYGKITFTDVTGTTTFDIHATSSVNANTTYTDVITGISDAELSATTGTFTDAEGDSYDWSLSLDGASYDLVLGACEGSCVEEEVAALEVSYPSAVATQATVDSIATSINAQFSSFAMTTNFANLNTYDCGLFDQNNGCFSLGGRYTDVNGNNNSDSDSTALVMVGGYKVDDTFRIAGYVDQMVNNSTPTGIKIENQNPMLGVSLVWNQHANHLGYQFKLANAYQSKDVTITRTSTGDAEAGAGSTDVTVNSIIAEASYQFLSQNRTSYRPYFAGRYAKIKQDGYTETNVDNGLTYQDLEDESITLIMGVKAKHLMTEQLILNGSIGVEQDIYNDSDDLIATATNIAGITPVDINSDENKTRPVVSLGADYFISPTQRLSLQAQYQELAFTSTSAKTAYVNYTIGF
;
A
#
# COMPACT_ATOMS: atom_id res chain seq x y z
N MET A 1 0.28 -1.94 39.74
CA MET A 1 -0.06 -3.38 39.95
C MET A 1 -0.19 -4.01 38.58
N LYS A 2 0.72 -4.92 38.26
CA LYS A 2 0.76 -5.62 36.94
C LYS A 2 -0.36 -6.66 36.88
N HIS A 3 -1.23 -6.61 35.89
CA HIS A 3 -1.96 -7.82 35.46
C HIS A 3 -1.59 -8.12 34.01
N ARG A 4 -0.97 -9.28 33.86
CA ARG A 4 -0.59 -9.92 32.61
C ARG A 4 -1.87 -10.45 31.94
N THR A 5 -2.13 -10.04 30.73
CA THR A 5 -3.00 -10.74 29.78
C THR A 5 -2.16 -11.69 28.92
N THR A 6 -2.02 -12.91 29.39
CA THR A 6 -1.48 -14.06 28.66
C THR A 6 -2.66 -14.85 28.07
N GLY A 7 -3.19 -14.42 26.93
CA GLY A 7 -4.31 -15.11 26.28
C GLY A 7 -4.35 -14.97 24.76
N LEU A 8 -3.72 -13.95 24.21
CA LEU A 8 -3.93 -13.60 22.79
C LEU A 8 -2.77 -13.96 21.84
N ARG A 9 -1.71 -14.60 22.31
CA ARG A 9 -0.56 -14.98 21.45
C ARG A 9 -0.68 -16.35 20.78
N LEU A 10 -1.72 -17.12 21.04
CA LEU A 10 -1.86 -18.45 20.44
C LEU A 10 -2.54 -18.45 19.06
N PHE A 11 -3.33 -17.42 18.74
CA PHE A 11 -4.05 -17.35 17.45
C PHE A 11 -3.26 -16.71 16.33
N LYS A 12 -2.27 -15.84 16.63
CA LYS A 12 -1.39 -15.23 15.60
C LYS A 12 -0.37 -16.20 14.96
N LYS A 13 -0.21 -17.42 15.50
CA LYS A 13 0.71 -18.43 14.94
C LYS A 13 0.05 -19.50 14.09
N LEU A 14 -1.27 -19.45 13.87
CA LEU A 14 -2.02 -20.50 13.16
C LEU A 14 -2.43 -20.15 11.72
N VAL A 15 -2.00 -18.99 11.20
CA VAL A 15 -2.22 -18.63 9.79
C VAL A 15 -0.87 -18.43 9.10
N HIS A 16 -0.05 -19.49 9.13
CA HIS A 16 0.94 -19.70 8.10
C HIS A 16 0.33 -20.67 7.08
N PRO A 17 0.55 -20.48 5.76
CA PRO A 17 -0.03 -21.34 4.76
C PRO A 17 0.42 -22.79 4.99
N LEU A 18 -0.52 -23.65 5.23
CA LEU A 18 -0.34 -25.10 5.32
C LEU A 18 -0.03 -25.61 3.91
N TYR A 19 1.25 -25.77 3.59
CA TYR A 19 1.64 -26.58 2.44
C TYR A 19 1.31 -28.04 2.77
N LEU A 20 0.16 -28.52 2.28
CA LEU A 20 -0.20 -29.93 2.34
C LEU A 20 0.56 -30.65 1.21
N VAL A 21 1.72 -31.21 1.54
CA VAL A 21 2.39 -32.20 0.68
C VAL A 21 1.60 -33.50 0.77
N LEU A 22 0.78 -33.77 -0.24
CA LEU A 22 0.26 -35.10 -0.51
C LEU A 22 1.23 -35.83 -1.45
N GLY A 23 2.21 -36.49 -0.87
CA GLY A 23 2.98 -37.50 -1.57
C GLY A 23 2.18 -38.77 -1.76
N LEU A 24 1.93 -39.15 -2.99
CA LEU A 24 1.68 -40.54 -3.41
C LEU A 24 1.89 -40.64 -4.93
N GLY A 25 2.84 -41.43 -5.32
CA GLY A 25 2.98 -41.90 -6.69
C GLY A 25 4.42 -42.23 -7.04
N PHE A 26 4.81 -43.48 -6.90
CA PHE A 26 5.96 -44.02 -7.59
C PHE A 26 5.79 -43.76 -9.09
N ILE A 27 6.56 -42.84 -9.63
CA ILE A 27 6.73 -42.71 -11.08
C ILE A 27 8.18 -43.08 -11.34
N SER A 28 8.36 -44.12 -12.15
CA SER A 28 9.65 -44.44 -12.79
C SER A 28 10.18 -43.14 -13.42
N PRO A 29 11.50 -42.87 -13.43
CA PRO A 29 12.01 -41.72 -14.16
C PRO A 29 11.67 -41.96 -15.65
N LEU A 30 10.63 -41.31 -16.15
CA LEU A 30 10.51 -41.07 -17.58
C LEU A 30 11.70 -40.19 -17.95
N VAL A 31 12.51 -40.65 -18.89
CA VAL A 31 13.49 -39.83 -19.58
C VAL A 31 12.68 -38.71 -20.25
N ALA A 32 12.73 -37.49 -19.73
CA ALA A 32 12.05 -36.38 -20.36
C ALA A 32 12.70 -36.14 -21.73
N ALA A 33 11.91 -35.86 -22.73
CA ALA A 33 12.37 -35.58 -24.09
C ALA A 33 12.46 -34.04 -24.27
N ASP A 34 13.20 -33.60 -25.27
CA ASP A 34 13.24 -32.22 -25.68
C ASP A 34 11.82 -31.66 -25.87
N CYS A 35 11.59 -30.42 -25.45
CA CYS A 35 10.27 -29.79 -25.59
C CYS A 35 9.91 -29.58 -27.07
N PRO A 36 8.77 -30.07 -27.55
CA PRO A 36 8.40 -29.96 -28.95
C PRO A 36 7.97 -28.50 -29.27
N ILE A 37 8.72 -27.83 -30.15
CA ILE A 37 8.39 -26.50 -30.68
C ILE A 37 7.98 -26.63 -32.15
N ASN A 38 6.85 -26.05 -32.50
CA ASN A 38 6.42 -25.88 -33.88
C ASN A 38 6.72 -24.44 -34.35
N TYR A 39 7.62 -24.31 -35.31
CA TYR A 39 8.05 -23.00 -35.80
C TYR A 39 7.08 -22.36 -36.81
N ASP A 40 6.06 -23.06 -37.24
CA ASP A 40 5.12 -22.59 -38.25
C ASP A 40 3.78 -22.15 -37.67
N GLN A 41 3.57 -22.36 -36.38
CA GLN A 41 2.35 -21.96 -35.64
C GLN A 41 2.59 -21.92 -34.14
N ALA A 42 1.65 -21.30 -33.39
CA ALA A 42 1.71 -21.25 -31.96
C ALA A 42 1.92 -22.65 -31.34
N SER A 43 2.82 -22.74 -30.37
CA SER A 43 3.21 -23.98 -29.71
C SER A 43 2.75 -23.99 -28.26
N THR A 44 2.11 -25.09 -27.83
CA THR A 44 1.71 -25.29 -26.45
C THR A 44 2.45 -26.51 -25.89
N ILE A 45 3.27 -26.30 -24.86
CA ILE A 45 3.97 -27.33 -24.12
C ILE A 45 3.05 -27.84 -23.02
N SER A 46 2.58 -29.08 -23.17
CA SER A 46 1.55 -29.67 -22.31
C SER A 46 2.02 -30.90 -21.52
N ALA A 47 3.31 -31.22 -21.58
CA ALA A 47 3.94 -32.31 -20.82
C ALA A 47 5.35 -31.89 -20.36
N ASP A 48 5.82 -32.51 -19.28
CA ASP A 48 7.16 -32.29 -18.76
C ASP A 48 8.23 -32.62 -19.80
N CYS A 49 9.25 -31.77 -19.93
CA CYS A 49 10.32 -31.90 -20.92
C CYS A 49 11.63 -31.25 -20.49
N ASP A 50 12.72 -31.47 -21.25
CA ASP A 50 14.09 -31.07 -20.86
C ASP A 50 14.46 -29.61 -21.21
N GLY A 51 13.57 -28.87 -21.87
CA GLY A 51 13.80 -27.54 -22.36
C GLY A 51 13.84 -27.45 -23.90
N PHE A 52 14.18 -26.26 -24.41
CA PHE A 52 14.30 -26.04 -25.86
C PHE A 52 15.25 -24.88 -26.17
N THR A 53 15.75 -24.89 -27.39
CA THR A 53 16.48 -23.75 -27.98
C THR A 53 15.77 -23.29 -29.24
N LEU A 54 15.55 -21.98 -29.36
CA LEU A 54 15.05 -21.37 -30.58
C LEU A 54 16.17 -21.35 -31.61
N ASP A 55 16.02 -22.09 -32.71
CA ASP A 55 17.04 -22.27 -33.76
C ASP A 55 16.75 -21.47 -35.04
N ARG A 56 15.65 -20.74 -35.08
CA ARG A 56 15.23 -19.79 -36.12
C ARG A 56 14.22 -18.79 -35.59
N ASN A 57 13.97 -17.67 -36.29
CA ASN A 57 12.99 -16.68 -35.91
C ASN A 57 11.62 -17.29 -35.65
N GLN A 58 10.99 -16.87 -34.56
CA GLN A 58 9.69 -17.34 -34.11
C GLN A 58 8.71 -16.16 -34.02
N ASP A 59 7.72 -16.18 -34.90
CA ASP A 59 6.67 -15.15 -34.94
C ASP A 59 5.39 -15.57 -34.20
N PHE A 60 5.35 -16.80 -33.70
CA PHE A 60 4.19 -17.36 -33.00
C PHE A 60 4.44 -17.47 -31.51
N ASP A 61 3.33 -17.56 -30.76
CA ASP A 61 3.37 -17.68 -29.31
C ASP A 61 3.84 -19.08 -28.89
N ILE A 62 4.62 -19.11 -27.79
CA ILE A 62 5.01 -20.34 -27.10
C ILE A 62 4.40 -20.29 -25.71
N SER A 63 3.62 -21.30 -25.36
CA SER A 63 2.92 -21.35 -24.08
C SER A 63 3.23 -22.64 -23.31
N ILE A 64 3.65 -22.50 -22.04
CA ILE A 64 3.83 -23.60 -21.10
C ILE A 64 2.61 -23.59 -20.18
N ILE A 65 1.83 -24.67 -20.17
CA ILE A 65 0.58 -24.71 -19.40
C ILE A 65 0.83 -25.03 -17.91
N THR A 66 -0.15 -24.73 -17.09
CA THR A 66 -0.12 -25.00 -15.64
C THR A 66 0.09 -26.50 -15.37
N GLY A 67 1.00 -26.79 -14.42
CA GLY A 67 1.32 -28.15 -14.01
C GLY A 67 2.42 -28.82 -14.84
N VAL A 68 2.92 -28.18 -15.92
CA VAL A 68 4.06 -28.66 -16.69
C VAL A 68 5.37 -28.17 -16.08
N ASN A 69 6.36 -29.05 -15.98
CA ASN A 69 7.70 -28.74 -15.51
C ASN A 69 8.70 -28.87 -16.67
N ILE A 70 9.48 -27.82 -16.87
CA ILE A 70 10.62 -27.83 -17.76
C ILE A 70 11.89 -27.82 -16.91
N THR A 71 12.62 -28.95 -16.92
CA THR A 71 13.81 -29.16 -16.09
C THR A 71 14.92 -29.77 -16.94
N PRO A 72 16.21 -29.49 -16.69
CA PRO A 72 17.29 -30.09 -17.47
C PRO A 72 17.42 -31.57 -17.16
N PHE A 73 17.83 -32.36 -18.16
CA PHE A 73 18.23 -33.77 -18.01
C PHE A 73 19.33 -33.91 -16.94
N LEU A 74 19.29 -34.94 -16.12
CA LEU A 74 20.22 -35.22 -15.05
C LEU A 74 21.69 -35.09 -15.51
N GLY A 75 22.37 -34.05 -15.11
CA GLY A 75 23.78 -33.78 -15.39
C GLY A 75 24.07 -32.81 -16.54
N GLY A 76 23.05 -32.23 -17.17
CA GLY A 76 23.20 -31.20 -18.21
C GLY A 76 23.60 -29.85 -17.62
N SER A 77 24.62 -29.21 -18.19
CA SER A 77 25.07 -27.85 -17.81
C SER A 77 24.43 -26.76 -18.68
N ASP A 78 23.41 -27.09 -19.45
CA ASP A 78 22.85 -26.19 -20.46
C ASP A 78 21.70 -25.34 -19.90
N ASN A 79 21.41 -24.23 -20.59
CA ASN A 79 20.24 -23.42 -20.26
C ASN A 79 18.96 -24.18 -20.62
N ILE A 80 17.86 -23.91 -19.90
CA ILE A 80 16.60 -24.60 -20.16
C ILE A 80 15.92 -24.05 -21.41
N ILE A 81 15.82 -22.73 -21.54
CA ILE A 81 15.29 -22.08 -22.71
C ILE A 81 16.35 -21.17 -23.29
N GLY A 82 16.82 -21.51 -24.47
CA GLY A 82 17.76 -20.71 -25.25
C GLY A 82 17.04 -19.94 -26.34
N LEU A 83 17.12 -18.61 -26.32
CA LEU A 83 16.56 -17.75 -27.36
C LEU A 83 17.71 -17.17 -28.19
N ASN A 84 18.07 -17.87 -29.27
CA ASN A 84 19.19 -17.53 -30.16
C ASN A 84 18.76 -16.79 -31.43
N PHE A 85 17.46 -16.60 -31.61
CA PHE A 85 16.84 -15.94 -32.75
C PHE A 85 15.72 -15.02 -32.27
N ASP A 86 15.34 -14.06 -33.12
CA ASP A 86 14.27 -13.13 -32.81
C ASP A 86 12.96 -13.87 -32.54
N MET A 87 12.22 -13.39 -31.53
CA MET A 87 10.91 -13.90 -31.15
C MET A 87 9.89 -12.78 -31.20
N GLY A 88 9.10 -12.70 -32.26
CA GLY A 88 8.02 -11.72 -32.44
C GLY A 88 6.77 -12.01 -31.62
N GLY A 89 6.54 -13.28 -31.26
CA GLY A 89 5.43 -13.72 -30.42
C GLY A 89 5.68 -13.57 -28.91
N VAL A 90 4.85 -14.22 -28.12
CA VAL A 90 4.88 -14.20 -26.66
C VAL A 90 5.37 -15.54 -26.11
N LEU A 91 6.38 -15.50 -25.24
CA LEU A 91 6.75 -16.66 -24.41
C LEU A 91 5.95 -16.60 -23.09
N THR A 92 4.98 -17.46 -22.92
CA THR A 92 4.14 -17.52 -21.72
C THR A 92 4.48 -18.72 -20.87
N ASN A 93 4.83 -18.51 -19.61
CA ASN A 93 5.01 -19.55 -18.61
C ASN A 93 3.87 -19.53 -17.59
N ASN A 94 3.00 -20.52 -17.61
CA ASN A 94 2.02 -20.78 -16.56
C ASN A 94 2.38 -22.02 -15.72
N GLY A 95 3.49 -22.70 -16.05
CA GLY A 95 4.02 -23.88 -15.37
C GLY A 95 5.28 -23.56 -14.55
N THR A 96 6.22 -24.48 -14.57
CA THR A 96 7.51 -24.33 -13.88
C THR A 96 8.67 -24.49 -14.87
N ILE A 97 9.59 -23.52 -14.88
CA ILE A 97 10.88 -23.60 -15.54
C ILE A 97 11.94 -23.60 -14.43
N GLU A 98 12.65 -24.73 -14.25
CA GLU A 98 13.56 -24.89 -13.13
C GLU A 98 14.94 -25.39 -13.57
N ASN A 99 16.01 -24.65 -13.26
CA ASN A 99 17.39 -25.03 -13.48
C ASN A 99 18.19 -25.06 -12.17
N THR A 100 18.28 -26.22 -11.55
CA THR A 100 19.04 -26.43 -10.31
C THR A 100 20.52 -26.75 -10.53
N TYR A 101 20.98 -27.02 -11.76
CA TYR A 101 22.29 -27.55 -12.06
C TYR A 101 23.37 -26.53 -12.45
N GLY A 102 23.21 -25.28 -12.08
CA GLY A 102 24.28 -24.29 -12.16
C GLY A 102 24.26 -23.42 -13.43
N ASN A 103 23.15 -23.38 -14.17
CA ASN A 103 23.02 -22.54 -15.34
C ASN A 103 21.74 -21.67 -15.32
N THR A 104 21.46 -20.97 -16.40
CA THR A 104 20.34 -20.01 -16.59
C THR A 104 19.06 -20.75 -16.95
N ALA A 105 17.90 -20.26 -16.50
CA ALA A 105 16.61 -20.80 -16.91
C ALA A 105 16.20 -20.30 -18.30
N ILE A 106 16.20 -18.98 -18.53
CA ILE A 106 15.92 -18.37 -19.83
C ILE A 106 17.11 -17.52 -20.26
N ASN A 107 17.67 -17.81 -21.41
CA ASN A 107 18.92 -17.19 -21.87
C ASN A 107 18.80 -16.56 -23.27
N LEU A 108 19.11 -15.24 -23.35
CA LEU A 108 19.14 -14.42 -24.54
C LEU A 108 20.59 -13.92 -24.82
N SER A 109 21.60 -14.76 -24.69
CA SER A 109 22.99 -14.29 -24.73
C SER A 109 23.88 -14.95 -25.77
N TYR A 110 23.40 -15.91 -26.56
CA TYR A 110 24.22 -16.60 -27.56
C TYR A 110 24.48 -15.79 -28.82
N ALA A 111 23.51 -14.93 -29.23
CA ALA A 111 23.63 -13.95 -30.29
C ALA A 111 22.77 -12.72 -29.94
N PRO A 112 23.01 -11.55 -30.53
CA PRO A 112 22.08 -10.43 -30.39
C PRO A 112 20.70 -10.80 -30.94
N VAL A 113 19.68 -10.79 -30.06
CA VAL A 113 18.30 -11.19 -30.41
C VAL A 113 17.30 -10.19 -29.85
N THR A 114 16.17 -10.06 -30.54
CA THR A 114 15.01 -9.30 -30.05
C THR A 114 13.90 -10.25 -29.64
N VAL A 115 13.50 -10.20 -28.37
CA VAL A 115 12.35 -10.94 -27.84
C VAL A 115 11.25 -9.95 -27.53
N ASN A 116 10.06 -10.18 -28.09
CA ASN A 116 8.96 -9.24 -27.90
C ASN A 116 8.44 -9.28 -26.47
N THR A 117 7.98 -10.43 -25.97
CA THR A 117 7.36 -10.49 -24.65
C THR A 117 7.63 -11.81 -23.95
N ILE A 118 7.97 -11.74 -22.68
CA ILE A 118 7.96 -12.87 -21.74
C ILE A 118 6.88 -12.61 -20.69
N VAL A 119 5.91 -13.50 -20.56
CA VAL A 119 4.85 -13.49 -19.54
C VAL A 119 5.08 -14.65 -18.58
N ASN A 120 5.22 -14.36 -17.31
CA ASN A 120 5.33 -15.37 -16.27
C ASN A 120 4.18 -15.27 -15.27
N THR A 121 3.33 -16.28 -15.22
CA THR A 121 2.32 -16.47 -14.17
C THR A 121 2.62 -17.69 -13.29
N GLY A 122 3.62 -18.50 -13.68
CA GLY A 122 4.11 -19.65 -12.95
C GLY A 122 5.43 -19.39 -12.23
N ASN A 123 6.29 -20.39 -12.17
CA ASN A 123 7.59 -20.29 -11.52
C ASN A 123 8.73 -20.37 -12.55
N ILE A 124 9.70 -19.46 -12.43
CA ILE A 124 10.98 -19.54 -13.14
C ILE A 124 12.08 -19.50 -12.08
N THR A 125 12.83 -20.59 -11.96
CA THR A 125 13.86 -20.73 -10.93
C THR A 125 15.19 -21.20 -11.53
N ALA A 126 16.29 -20.60 -11.08
CA ALA A 126 17.62 -21.08 -11.45
C ALA A 126 18.62 -21.00 -10.30
N SER A 127 19.70 -21.78 -10.39
CA SER A 127 20.80 -21.69 -9.44
C SER A 127 21.80 -20.57 -9.78
N ARG A 128 21.79 -20.06 -11.01
CA ARG A 128 22.54 -18.88 -11.46
C ARG A 128 21.56 -17.77 -11.88
N ASN A 129 21.84 -17.07 -12.97
CA ASN A 129 20.92 -16.06 -13.48
C ASN A 129 19.62 -16.73 -13.95
N THR A 130 18.47 -16.28 -13.48
CA THR A 130 17.21 -16.91 -13.88
C THR A 130 16.79 -16.48 -15.27
N ILE A 131 16.80 -15.17 -15.56
CA ILE A 131 16.63 -14.64 -16.91
C ILE A 131 17.88 -13.82 -17.23
N ASN A 132 18.54 -14.17 -18.35
CA ASN A 132 19.78 -13.53 -18.79
C ASN A 132 19.59 -12.88 -20.16
N ILE A 133 19.79 -11.57 -20.23
CA ILE A 133 19.78 -10.78 -21.45
C ILE A 133 21.23 -10.41 -21.76
N GLY A 134 21.79 -10.98 -22.84
CA GLY A 134 23.18 -10.75 -23.24
C GLY A 134 23.38 -9.45 -24.01
N PRO A 135 24.64 -9.07 -24.22
CA PRO A 135 25.01 -7.84 -24.92
C PRO A 135 24.37 -7.76 -26.32
N GLY A 136 23.76 -6.61 -26.62
CA GLY A 136 23.10 -6.37 -27.92
C GLY A 136 21.73 -7.01 -28.08
N SER A 137 21.27 -7.84 -27.12
CA SER A 137 19.92 -8.40 -27.12
C SER A 137 18.91 -7.42 -26.53
N THR A 138 17.66 -7.53 -26.98
CA THR A 138 16.56 -6.68 -26.52
C THR A 138 15.39 -7.56 -26.06
N LEU A 139 14.88 -7.27 -24.85
CA LEU A 139 13.61 -7.77 -24.36
C LEU A 139 12.63 -6.60 -24.27
N ASN A 140 11.57 -6.60 -25.07
CA ASN A 140 10.65 -5.46 -25.06
C ASN A 140 9.80 -5.43 -23.80
N LEU A 141 9.25 -6.58 -23.35
CA LEU A 141 8.43 -6.66 -22.15
C LEU A 141 8.69 -7.94 -21.35
N LEU A 142 8.95 -7.78 -20.07
CA LEU A 142 8.83 -8.83 -19.06
C LEU A 142 7.63 -8.53 -18.16
N SER A 143 6.59 -9.35 -18.26
CA SER A 143 5.42 -9.29 -17.38
C SER A 143 5.46 -10.46 -16.40
N ASN A 144 5.62 -10.18 -15.12
CA ASN A 144 5.70 -11.18 -14.07
C ASN A 144 4.54 -11.06 -13.08
N ALA A 145 3.66 -12.04 -13.06
CA ALA A 145 2.63 -12.23 -12.04
C ALA A 145 2.89 -13.48 -11.18
N GLY A 146 3.91 -14.27 -11.52
CA GLY A 146 4.36 -15.47 -10.81
C GLY A 146 5.63 -15.21 -9.98
N VAL A 147 6.50 -16.21 -9.94
CA VAL A 147 7.78 -16.15 -9.22
C VAL A 147 8.95 -16.25 -10.19
N ILE A 148 9.91 -15.33 -10.07
CA ILE A 148 11.22 -15.41 -10.70
C ILE A 148 12.26 -15.45 -9.58
N TYR A 149 12.99 -16.57 -9.45
CA TYR A 149 13.88 -16.79 -8.31
C TYR A 149 15.27 -17.33 -8.69
N SER A 150 16.30 -16.71 -8.15
CA SER A 150 17.67 -17.20 -8.23
C SER A 150 18.20 -17.61 -6.86
N THR A 151 18.75 -18.82 -6.75
CA THR A 151 19.31 -19.29 -5.47
C THR A 151 20.72 -18.79 -5.18
N ASN A 152 21.52 -18.39 -6.18
CA ASN A 152 22.93 -18.03 -5.94
C ASN A 152 23.42 -16.81 -6.74
N ALA A 153 22.66 -16.29 -7.73
CA ALA A 153 23.10 -15.17 -8.56
C ALA A 153 21.96 -14.17 -8.78
N ASN A 154 21.69 -13.73 -10.02
CA ASN A 154 20.69 -12.72 -10.31
C ASN A 154 19.39 -13.35 -10.79
N SER A 155 18.25 -12.86 -10.35
CA SER A 155 16.97 -13.29 -10.94
C SER A 155 16.82 -12.73 -12.35
N ILE A 156 17.18 -11.46 -12.55
CA ILE A 156 17.26 -10.84 -13.88
C ILE A 156 18.67 -10.28 -14.02
N TYR A 157 19.38 -10.73 -15.04
CA TYR A 157 20.72 -10.27 -15.40
C TYR A 157 20.68 -9.59 -16.77
N ASN A 158 20.75 -8.27 -16.79
CA ASN A 158 20.64 -7.47 -17.99
C ASN A 158 22.00 -6.89 -18.41
N GLN A 159 22.53 -7.36 -19.52
CA GLN A 159 23.69 -6.79 -20.21
C GLN A 159 23.33 -6.27 -21.62
N GLY A 160 22.04 -6.25 -21.96
CA GLY A 160 21.48 -5.71 -23.18
C GLY A 160 20.40 -4.69 -22.85
N SER A 161 19.32 -4.67 -23.61
CA SER A 161 18.23 -3.72 -23.40
C SER A 161 16.96 -4.41 -22.94
N ILE A 162 16.36 -3.90 -21.88
CA ILE A 162 14.99 -4.24 -21.48
C ILE A 162 14.17 -2.95 -21.55
N ASN A 163 13.10 -2.96 -22.37
CA ASN A 163 12.25 -1.77 -22.45
C ASN A 163 11.31 -1.64 -21.25
N SER A 164 10.71 -2.75 -20.79
CA SER A 164 9.84 -2.71 -19.63
C SER A 164 9.85 -4.00 -18.81
N ILE A 165 9.87 -3.84 -17.48
CA ILE A 165 9.57 -4.91 -16.52
C ILE A 165 8.33 -4.49 -15.73
N ASN A 166 7.25 -5.31 -15.82
CA ASN A 166 6.04 -5.15 -15.03
C ASN A 166 5.94 -6.32 -14.04
N ASN A 167 6.13 -6.05 -12.75
CA ASN A 167 6.11 -7.04 -11.70
C ASN A 167 4.89 -6.89 -10.80
N SER A 168 3.92 -7.78 -10.95
CA SER A 168 2.80 -7.96 -10.01
C SER A 168 2.92 -9.26 -9.20
N GLY A 169 4.01 -10.01 -9.40
CA GLY A 169 4.38 -11.22 -8.68
C GLY A 169 5.64 -11.00 -7.83
N GLN A 170 6.51 -12.00 -7.79
CA GLN A 170 7.72 -11.96 -6.99
C GLN A 170 8.98 -12.11 -7.87
N ILE A 171 9.92 -11.20 -7.70
CA ILE A 171 11.28 -11.31 -8.24
C ILE A 171 12.22 -11.38 -7.05
N GLN A 172 12.84 -12.55 -6.84
CA GLN A 172 13.59 -12.82 -5.61
C GLN A 172 14.97 -13.40 -5.91
N SER A 173 15.96 -13.10 -5.06
CA SER A 173 17.29 -13.69 -5.17
C SER A 173 17.99 -13.78 -3.82
N ASN A 174 18.83 -14.82 -3.65
CA ASN A 174 19.80 -14.87 -2.53
C ASN A 174 21.05 -13.99 -2.78
N SER A 175 21.12 -13.29 -3.93
CA SER A 175 22.19 -12.34 -4.26
C SER A 175 21.56 -11.02 -4.75
N ARG A 176 21.29 -10.86 -6.06
CA ARG A 176 20.66 -9.67 -6.65
C ARG A 176 19.37 -10.07 -7.34
N ALA A 177 18.27 -9.34 -7.07
CA ALA A 177 17.03 -9.63 -7.79
C ALA A 177 17.09 -9.11 -9.22
N ILE A 178 17.46 -7.85 -9.42
CA ILE A 178 17.67 -7.24 -10.74
C ILE A 178 19.07 -6.63 -10.79
N TYR A 179 19.90 -7.11 -11.72
CA TYR A 179 21.17 -6.50 -12.05
C TYR A 179 21.09 -5.90 -13.46
N ASN A 180 21.27 -4.59 -13.56
CA ASN A 180 21.23 -3.85 -14.81
C ASN A 180 22.60 -3.30 -15.15
N ALA A 181 23.27 -3.90 -16.16
CA ALA A 181 24.57 -3.46 -16.63
C ALA A 181 24.51 -2.67 -17.95
N ASP A 182 23.32 -2.56 -18.59
CA ASP A 182 23.16 -1.76 -19.81
C ASP A 182 21.88 -0.91 -19.70
N THR A 183 20.83 -1.21 -20.44
CA THR A 183 19.63 -0.35 -20.46
C THR A 183 18.40 -1.07 -19.89
N LEU A 184 17.74 -0.47 -18.91
CA LEU A 184 16.41 -0.81 -18.46
C LEU A 184 15.55 0.47 -18.47
N SER A 185 14.65 0.58 -19.46
CA SER A 185 13.92 1.84 -19.64
C SER A 185 12.83 2.06 -18.58
N SER A 186 12.12 1.01 -18.16
CA SER A 186 11.10 1.14 -17.11
C SER A 186 10.94 -0.12 -16.26
N LEU A 187 10.73 0.08 -14.98
CA LEU A 187 10.41 -0.94 -13.99
C LEU A 187 9.20 -0.52 -13.18
N THR A 188 8.12 -1.27 -13.27
CA THR A 188 6.93 -1.11 -12.44
C THR A 188 6.83 -2.28 -11.48
N ASN A 189 6.80 -2.03 -10.18
CA ASN A 189 6.62 -3.03 -9.14
C ASN A 189 5.35 -2.75 -8.36
N THR A 190 4.39 -3.67 -8.42
CA THR A 190 3.15 -3.60 -7.64
C THR A 190 3.06 -4.68 -6.56
N ASN A 191 4.09 -5.57 -6.44
CA ASN A 191 4.15 -6.58 -5.39
C ASN A 191 5.56 -6.64 -4.79
N ARG A 192 6.38 -7.61 -5.11
CA ARG A 192 7.63 -7.81 -4.38
C ARG A 192 8.85 -7.99 -5.30
N ILE A 193 9.89 -7.18 -5.04
CA ILE A 193 11.25 -7.40 -5.51
C ILE A 193 12.15 -7.51 -4.29
N SER A 194 12.80 -8.66 -4.07
CA SER A 194 13.59 -8.85 -2.86
C SER A 194 14.88 -9.62 -3.09
N ALA A 195 15.91 -9.25 -2.35
CA ALA A 195 17.19 -9.93 -2.42
C ALA A 195 17.89 -10.03 -1.07
N ALA A 196 18.92 -10.91 -0.98
CA ALA A 196 19.78 -10.87 0.18
C ALA A 196 20.77 -9.70 0.11
N ALA A 197 21.40 -9.48 -1.05
CA ALA A 197 22.34 -8.37 -1.23
C ALA A 197 21.67 -7.13 -1.80
N TYR A 198 21.30 -7.10 -3.09
CA TYR A 198 20.73 -5.94 -3.74
C TYR A 198 19.41 -6.30 -4.41
N ALA A 199 18.33 -5.59 -4.09
CA ALA A 199 17.09 -5.82 -4.82
C ALA A 199 17.19 -5.28 -6.26
N ILE A 200 17.76 -4.08 -6.44
CA ILE A 200 18.09 -3.51 -7.73
C ILE A 200 19.53 -3.00 -7.68
N ASP A 201 20.40 -3.52 -8.55
CA ASP A 201 21.78 -3.07 -8.69
C ASP A 201 21.97 -2.52 -10.09
N ASN A 202 22.20 -1.21 -10.20
CA ASN A 202 22.29 -0.49 -11.47
C ASN A 202 23.72 -0.05 -11.77
N GLU A 203 24.28 -0.64 -12.80
CA GLU A 203 25.58 -0.24 -13.37
C GLU A 203 25.42 0.44 -14.76
N GLY A 204 24.22 0.38 -15.36
CA GLY A 204 23.89 0.94 -16.65
C GLY A 204 22.95 2.15 -16.59
N THR A 205 22.10 2.27 -17.58
CA THR A 205 21.03 3.28 -17.60
C THR A 205 19.73 2.66 -17.13
N LEU A 206 19.13 3.23 -16.11
CA LEU A 206 17.82 2.89 -15.66
C LEU A 206 16.90 4.10 -15.79
N GLY A 207 15.85 3.99 -16.59
CA GLY A 207 14.88 5.06 -16.76
C GLY A 207 14.03 5.23 -15.50
N THR A 208 12.80 4.80 -15.51
CA THR A 208 11.87 4.99 -14.38
C THR A 208 11.68 3.73 -13.56
N ILE A 209 11.78 3.86 -12.23
CA ILE A 209 11.28 2.89 -11.25
C ILE A 209 9.98 3.46 -10.67
N THR A 210 8.87 2.72 -10.81
CA THR A 210 7.61 3.01 -10.12
C THR A 210 7.33 1.88 -9.14
N ASN A 211 7.28 2.17 -7.85
CA ASN A 211 7.04 1.19 -6.80
C ASN A 211 5.76 1.50 -6.03
N SER A 212 4.78 0.61 -6.10
CA SER A 212 3.60 0.58 -5.24
C SER A 212 3.52 -0.69 -4.38
N GLY A 213 4.52 -1.57 -4.49
CA GLY A 213 4.73 -2.76 -3.69
C GLY A 213 5.97 -2.63 -2.80
N THR A 214 6.65 -3.75 -2.55
CA THR A 214 7.86 -3.77 -1.72
C THR A 214 9.11 -4.00 -2.56
N ILE A 215 10.15 -3.18 -2.38
CA ILE A 215 11.51 -3.41 -2.87
C ILE A 215 12.40 -3.56 -1.65
N SER A 216 12.99 -4.75 -1.43
CA SER A 216 13.71 -5.02 -0.17
C SER A 216 15.03 -5.76 -0.33
N ALA A 217 16.02 -5.41 0.51
CA ALA A 217 17.26 -6.14 0.66
C ALA A 217 17.54 -6.46 2.14
N SER A 218 17.96 -7.69 2.45
CA SER A 218 18.12 -8.08 3.85
C SER A 218 19.51 -7.80 4.43
N LEU A 219 20.55 -7.69 3.59
CA LEU A 219 21.95 -7.57 4.03
C LEU A 219 22.65 -6.31 3.51
N ALA A 220 22.22 -5.77 2.36
CA ALA A 220 22.85 -4.61 1.77
C ALA A 220 21.76 -3.62 1.27
N TYR A 221 21.73 -3.20 0.01
CA TYR A 221 20.95 -2.06 -0.45
C TYR A 221 19.70 -2.48 -1.22
N ALA A 222 18.56 -1.82 -0.98
CA ALA A 222 17.37 -2.07 -1.77
C ALA A 222 17.56 -1.56 -3.21
N ILE A 223 18.05 -0.33 -3.38
CA ILE A 223 18.42 0.23 -4.68
C ILE A 223 19.85 0.75 -4.63
N HIS A 224 20.71 0.16 -5.45
CA HIS A 224 22.11 0.54 -5.57
C HIS A 224 22.42 1.08 -6.98
N ASN A 225 22.65 2.37 -7.09
CA ASN A 225 23.13 3.00 -8.32
C ASN A 225 24.66 3.06 -8.31
N ALA A 226 25.30 1.89 -8.60
CA ALA A 226 26.74 1.70 -8.41
C ALA A 226 27.61 2.45 -9.42
N TYR A 227 27.30 2.24 -10.70
CA TYR A 227 28.08 2.82 -11.83
C TYR A 227 27.18 3.43 -12.92
N GLY A 228 25.87 3.36 -12.75
CA GLY A 228 24.87 3.78 -13.70
C GLY A 228 24.26 5.16 -13.41
N ASN A 229 23.22 5.45 -14.15
CA ASN A 229 22.35 6.60 -13.90
C ASN A 229 20.90 6.12 -13.81
N ILE A 230 20.13 6.76 -12.93
CA ILE A 230 18.69 6.53 -12.77
C ILE A 230 17.98 7.84 -13.12
N GLU A 231 17.01 7.78 -14.04
CA GLU A 231 16.23 8.95 -14.40
C GLU A 231 15.22 9.30 -13.30
N SER A 232 14.43 8.32 -12.85
CA SER A 232 13.42 8.56 -11.83
C SER A 232 13.17 7.35 -10.92
N ILE A 233 13.05 7.61 -9.63
CA ILE A 233 12.52 6.68 -8.63
C ILE A 233 11.24 7.32 -8.08
N ASN A 234 10.11 6.66 -8.29
CA ASN A 234 8.81 7.06 -7.76
C ASN A 234 8.29 5.97 -6.81
N ASN A 235 8.44 6.18 -5.51
CA ASN A 235 7.86 5.35 -4.48
C ASN A 235 6.49 5.93 -4.12
N THR A 236 5.42 5.30 -4.60
CA THR A 236 4.05 5.80 -4.40
C THR A 236 3.59 5.63 -2.96
N SER A 237 2.44 6.14 -2.60
CA SER A 237 1.91 6.12 -1.22
C SER A 237 1.74 4.72 -0.60
N THR A 238 1.68 3.67 -1.41
CA THR A 238 1.65 2.27 -0.95
C THR A 238 2.99 1.57 -1.09
N GLY A 239 3.99 2.25 -1.64
CA GLY A 239 5.31 1.68 -1.91
C GLY A 239 6.16 1.64 -0.66
N GLU A 240 6.85 0.53 -0.46
CA GLU A 240 7.82 0.32 0.60
C GLU A 240 9.19 -0.01 -0.02
N ILE A 241 10.22 0.74 0.35
CA ILE A 241 11.61 0.45 -0.03
C ILE A 241 12.41 0.30 1.26
N ASN A 242 12.90 -0.91 1.54
CA ASN A 242 13.57 -1.16 2.82
C ASN A 242 14.84 -2.00 2.70
N SER A 243 15.76 -1.82 3.64
CA SER A 243 16.96 -2.62 3.66
C SER A 243 17.50 -2.88 5.07
N GLY A 244 18.41 -3.86 5.16
CA GLY A 244 19.17 -4.17 6.38
C GLY A 244 20.34 -3.20 6.63
N SER A 245 20.78 -2.44 5.61
CA SER A 245 21.87 -1.47 5.63
C SER A 245 21.37 -0.14 5.04
N ASP A 246 22.14 0.53 4.15
CA ASP A 246 21.62 1.68 3.42
C ASP A 246 20.50 1.26 2.43
N THR A 247 19.47 2.07 2.30
CA THR A 247 18.32 1.62 1.49
C THR A 247 18.44 2.05 0.05
N ILE A 248 18.65 3.34 -0.23
CA ILE A 248 18.93 3.84 -1.58
C ILE A 248 20.32 4.43 -1.59
N VAL A 249 21.20 3.87 -2.41
CA VAL A 249 22.59 4.32 -2.52
C VAL A 249 22.87 4.87 -3.92
N ASN A 250 23.26 6.13 -4.01
CA ASN A 250 23.74 6.76 -5.23
C ASN A 250 25.27 6.90 -5.19
N GLY A 251 25.96 6.12 -6.00
CA GLY A 251 27.42 6.03 -6.01
C GLY A 251 28.11 7.31 -6.48
N SER A 252 29.40 7.44 -6.19
CA SER A 252 30.20 8.62 -6.54
C SER A 252 30.19 8.90 -8.04
N SER A 253 29.93 10.16 -8.39
CA SER A 253 29.83 10.64 -9.79
C SER A 253 28.67 9.97 -10.58
N ARG A 254 27.66 9.46 -9.90
CA ARG A 254 26.44 8.92 -10.51
C ARG A 254 25.27 9.86 -10.30
N SER A 255 24.19 9.68 -11.08
CA SER A 255 23.04 10.55 -10.98
C SER A 255 21.74 9.80 -10.75
N ILE A 256 20.92 10.38 -9.89
CA ILE A 256 19.49 10.15 -9.82
C ILE A 256 18.85 11.50 -10.14
N THR A 257 18.14 11.59 -11.27
CA THR A 257 17.57 12.89 -11.65
C THR A 257 16.38 13.25 -10.77
N SER A 258 15.53 12.29 -10.46
CA SER A 258 14.36 12.51 -9.60
C SER A 258 14.16 11.34 -8.64
N LEU A 259 14.02 11.65 -7.35
CA LEU A 259 13.59 10.72 -6.31
C LEU A 259 12.35 11.31 -5.62
N ILE A 260 11.21 10.65 -5.81
CA ILE A 260 9.93 11.06 -5.23
C ILE A 260 9.50 9.94 -4.27
N ASN A 261 9.35 10.28 -3.01
CA ASN A 261 8.82 9.39 -1.99
C ASN A 261 7.49 9.90 -1.46
N GLN A 262 6.45 9.11 -1.68
CA GLN A 262 5.12 9.30 -1.10
C GLN A 262 4.77 8.17 -0.12
N GLY A 263 5.53 7.06 -0.15
CA GLY A 263 5.41 5.89 0.72
C GLY A 263 6.52 5.85 1.78
N ASP A 264 7.03 4.66 2.05
CA ASP A 264 8.03 4.44 3.07
C ASP A 264 9.40 4.10 2.48
N ILE A 265 10.47 4.73 2.97
CA ILE A 265 11.86 4.38 2.71
C ILE A 265 12.53 4.14 4.05
N ASP A 266 12.87 2.87 4.35
CA ASP A 266 13.32 2.46 5.67
C ASP A 266 14.69 1.78 5.63
N ALA A 267 15.61 2.22 6.47
CA ALA A 267 16.87 1.54 6.76
C ALA A 267 16.84 0.94 8.17
N SER A 268 17.36 -0.30 8.31
CA SER A 268 17.40 -0.91 9.64
C SER A 268 18.58 -0.43 10.48
N ALA A 269 19.70 -0.07 9.85
CA ALA A 269 20.95 0.26 10.56
C ALA A 269 21.64 1.54 10.07
N ASP A 270 21.77 1.70 8.75
CA ASP A 270 22.58 2.77 8.14
C ASP A 270 21.67 3.87 7.54
N ALA A 271 22.03 4.48 6.42
CA ALA A 271 21.26 5.58 5.83
C ALA A 271 20.05 5.08 5.05
N ALA A 272 18.88 5.72 5.22
CA ALA A 272 17.74 5.45 4.34
C ALA A 272 18.03 5.93 2.90
N ILE A 273 18.72 7.08 2.75
CA ILE A 273 19.24 7.54 1.46
C ILE A 273 20.68 7.96 1.64
N LEU A 274 21.61 7.30 0.95
CA LEU A 274 23.04 7.67 0.89
C LEU A 274 23.36 8.24 -0.50
N ASN A 275 23.73 9.51 -0.56
CA ASN A 275 24.13 10.17 -1.80
C ASN A 275 25.61 10.53 -1.81
N ASN A 276 26.38 9.82 -2.62
CA ASN A 276 27.78 10.16 -2.95
C ASN A 276 27.94 10.78 -4.35
N GLY A 277 26.85 10.88 -5.10
CA GLY A 277 26.79 11.42 -6.46
C GLY A 277 25.87 12.65 -6.54
N THR A 278 25.07 12.74 -7.59
CA THR A 278 24.14 13.86 -7.77
C THR A 278 22.70 13.36 -7.68
N ILE A 279 21.88 13.98 -6.83
CA ILE A 279 20.42 13.88 -6.85
C ILE A 279 19.90 15.26 -7.21
N SER A 280 19.27 15.41 -8.40
CA SER A 280 18.80 16.75 -8.80
C SER A 280 17.55 17.16 -8.05
N THR A 281 16.59 16.24 -7.85
CA THR A 281 15.38 16.49 -7.07
C THR A 281 15.12 15.32 -6.13
N LEU A 282 14.95 15.63 -4.86
CA LEU A 282 14.50 14.70 -3.83
C LEU A 282 13.26 15.30 -3.16
N ASN A 283 12.10 14.72 -3.44
CA ASN A 283 10.83 15.13 -2.84
C ASN A 283 10.32 14.05 -1.91
N ASN A 284 10.16 14.37 -0.65
CA ASN A 284 9.54 13.50 0.35
C ASN A 284 8.21 14.09 0.82
N SER A 285 7.12 13.38 0.54
CA SER A 285 5.81 13.61 1.14
C SER A 285 5.31 12.41 1.95
N GLY A 286 6.08 11.31 1.98
CA GLY A 286 5.88 10.13 2.80
C GLY A 286 6.82 10.08 4.00
N ASN A 287 7.28 8.89 4.35
CA ASN A 287 8.20 8.67 5.46
C ASN A 287 9.59 8.24 4.95
N ILE A 288 10.63 8.82 5.55
CA ILE A 288 12.00 8.35 5.46
C ILE A 288 12.45 8.04 6.88
N PHE A 289 12.82 6.79 7.14
CA PHE A 289 13.11 6.33 8.49
C PHE A 289 14.42 5.54 8.58
N SER A 290 15.19 5.82 9.66
CA SER A 290 16.29 4.96 10.11
C SER A 290 16.44 5.05 11.63
N LEU A 291 16.23 3.94 12.33
CA LEU A 291 16.18 3.97 13.81
C LEU A 291 17.48 4.44 14.46
N GLU A 292 18.63 3.95 14.00
CA GLU A 292 19.94 4.23 14.57
C GLU A 292 20.86 4.99 13.60
N GLY A 293 20.55 4.96 12.30
CA GLY A 293 21.33 5.56 11.21
C GLY A 293 20.91 6.97 10.84
N ILE A 294 21.02 7.28 9.56
CA ILE A 294 20.77 8.59 9.00
C ILE A 294 19.56 8.53 8.05
N GLY A 295 18.68 9.52 8.10
CA GLY A 295 17.57 9.61 7.17
C GLY A 295 18.06 9.90 5.75
N ILE A 296 18.74 11.04 5.55
CA ILE A 296 19.40 11.41 4.30
C ILE A 296 20.85 11.76 4.59
N GLU A 297 21.76 11.00 4.03
CA GLU A 297 23.20 11.27 4.09
C GLU A 297 23.70 11.74 2.74
N ASN A 298 24.28 12.95 2.71
CA ASN A 298 24.94 13.52 1.53
C ASN A 298 26.44 13.55 1.80
N ASP A 299 27.18 12.56 1.27
CA ASP A 299 28.58 12.35 1.60
C ASP A 299 29.50 12.50 0.39
N GLY A 300 30.78 12.77 0.68
CA GLY A 300 31.84 12.94 -0.31
C GLY A 300 31.75 14.26 -1.10
N ALA A 301 32.91 14.68 -1.61
CA ALA A 301 33.02 15.94 -2.40
C ALA A 301 32.19 15.94 -3.69
N SER A 302 31.71 14.79 -4.15
CA SER A 302 30.83 14.64 -5.32
C SER A 302 29.35 14.56 -4.93
N GLY A 303 29.04 14.50 -3.64
CA GLY A 303 27.68 14.44 -3.12
C GLY A 303 26.99 15.79 -3.32
N VAL A 304 26.04 15.84 -4.27
CA VAL A 304 25.23 17.03 -4.54
C VAL A 304 23.77 16.67 -4.50
N ILE A 305 23.00 17.42 -3.73
CA ILE A 305 21.54 17.43 -3.79
C ILE A 305 21.12 18.84 -4.22
N THR A 306 20.53 18.99 -5.43
CA THR A 306 20.17 20.33 -5.90
C THR A 306 18.90 20.84 -5.19
N ASN A 307 17.84 20.02 -5.14
CA ASN A 307 16.62 20.40 -4.44
C ASN A 307 16.16 19.24 -3.55
N LEU A 308 16.10 19.50 -2.26
CA LEU A 308 15.52 18.63 -1.25
C LEU A 308 14.25 19.29 -0.71
N THR A 309 13.11 18.71 -0.99
CA THR A 309 11.82 19.15 -0.45
C THR A 309 11.26 18.09 0.48
N ASN A 310 10.98 18.47 1.72
CA ASN A 310 10.30 17.63 2.68
C ASN A 310 8.98 18.25 3.11
N SER A 311 7.88 17.65 2.73
CA SER A 311 6.54 17.94 3.25
C SER A 311 5.97 16.79 4.10
N GLY A 312 6.68 15.66 4.14
CA GLY A 312 6.37 14.48 4.95
C GLY A 312 7.20 14.41 6.22
N ASN A 313 7.60 13.20 6.58
CA ASN A 313 8.39 12.96 7.79
C ASN A 313 9.75 12.34 7.45
N ILE A 314 10.81 12.89 8.04
CA ILE A 314 12.15 12.28 8.05
C ILE A 314 12.54 12.09 9.50
N SER A 315 12.55 10.84 9.96
CA SER A 315 12.84 10.49 11.36
C SER A 315 13.96 9.46 11.43
N ALA A 316 15.09 9.83 12.03
CA ALA A 316 16.26 8.95 12.04
C ALA A 316 17.16 9.22 13.26
N GLY A 317 18.20 8.43 13.45
CA GLY A 317 19.26 8.78 14.41
C GLY A 317 19.77 10.21 14.19
N THR A 318 20.00 10.59 12.91
CA THR A 318 20.16 11.95 12.43
C THR A 318 19.28 12.13 11.20
N ALA A 319 18.37 13.11 11.18
CA ALA A 319 17.42 13.22 10.06
C ALA A 319 18.14 13.54 8.74
N ILE A 320 19.03 14.56 8.72
CA ILE A 320 19.87 14.91 7.56
C ILE A 320 21.31 15.10 8.00
N SER A 321 22.23 14.41 7.33
CA SER A 321 23.69 14.59 7.51
C SER A 321 24.31 14.99 6.18
N ASN A 322 24.91 16.17 6.13
CA ASN A 322 25.73 16.64 5.01
C ASN A 322 27.19 16.69 5.42
N THR A 323 27.92 15.59 5.16
CA THR A 323 29.29 15.41 5.73
C THR A 323 30.33 16.27 5.01
N THR A 324 30.38 16.24 3.69
CA THR A 324 31.32 17.02 2.87
C THR A 324 30.71 17.48 1.54
N GLY A 325 29.48 17.12 1.28
CA GLY A 325 28.74 17.40 0.05
C GLY A 325 28.15 18.82 0.01
N THR A 326 27.41 19.05 -1.06
CA THR A 326 26.64 20.30 -1.26
C THR A 326 25.16 19.98 -1.33
N ILE A 327 24.35 20.70 -0.57
CA ILE A 327 22.92 20.76 -0.76
C ILE A 327 22.57 22.18 -1.17
N GLU A 328 22.06 22.36 -2.41
CA GLU A 328 21.79 23.73 -2.89
C GLU A 328 20.56 24.31 -2.18
N THR A 329 19.45 23.57 -2.15
CA THR A 329 18.24 24.02 -1.46
C THR A 329 17.63 22.90 -0.63
N ILE A 330 17.32 23.21 0.63
CA ILE A 330 16.44 22.41 1.49
C ILE A 330 15.18 23.24 1.71
N THR A 331 14.02 22.70 1.36
CA THR A 331 12.71 23.24 1.71
C THR A 331 12.02 22.27 2.64
N ASN A 332 11.82 22.63 3.89
CA ASN A 332 11.15 21.82 4.89
C ASN A 332 9.86 22.45 5.36
N THR A 333 8.73 21.88 4.98
CA THR A 333 7.39 22.22 5.48
C THR A 333 6.77 21.08 6.29
N GLY A 334 7.44 19.91 6.31
CA GLY A 334 7.08 18.75 7.08
C GLY A 334 7.85 18.65 8.40
N SER A 335 8.18 17.43 8.81
CA SER A 335 8.92 17.15 10.04
C SER A 335 10.30 16.58 9.75
N LEU A 336 11.33 17.18 10.32
CA LEU A 336 12.66 16.61 10.48
C LEU A 336 12.86 16.31 11.96
N TRP A 337 13.17 15.06 12.30
CA TRP A 337 13.29 14.63 13.69
C TRP A 337 14.46 13.68 13.89
N SER A 338 15.42 14.10 14.70
CA SER A 338 16.55 13.26 15.10
C SER A 338 16.29 12.56 16.42
N LEU A 339 16.41 11.22 16.41
CA LEU A 339 16.14 10.37 17.57
C LEU A 339 17.30 10.31 18.56
N THR A 340 18.53 10.44 18.08
CA THR A 340 19.76 10.24 18.86
C THR A 340 20.75 11.38 18.74
N ALA A 341 20.76 12.12 17.62
CA ALA A 341 21.68 13.22 17.40
C ALA A 341 21.24 14.49 18.16
N ALA A 342 22.20 15.39 18.37
CA ALA A 342 21.95 16.69 19.02
C ALA A 342 21.21 17.71 18.13
N ALA A 343 21.15 17.45 16.83
CA ALA A 343 20.47 18.29 15.86
C ALA A 343 19.83 17.47 14.75
N ASP A 344 18.76 18.00 14.16
CA ASP A 344 18.03 17.35 13.05
C ASP A 344 18.84 17.41 11.76
N ILE A 345 19.53 18.52 11.53
CA ILE A 345 20.47 18.67 10.42
C ILE A 345 21.89 18.78 10.98
N HIS A 346 22.75 17.85 10.59
CA HIS A 346 24.19 17.94 10.85
C HIS A 346 24.91 18.32 9.56
N ASN A 347 25.45 19.55 9.47
CA ASN A 347 26.06 20.09 8.27
C ASN A 347 27.55 20.40 8.44
N ASN A 348 28.40 19.51 7.97
CA ASN A 348 29.85 19.75 7.84
C ASN A 348 30.27 20.13 6.39
N GLY A 349 29.33 19.98 5.44
CA GLY A 349 29.47 20.37 4.04
C GLY A 349 29.01 21.80 3.79
N TYR A 350 28.30 21.99 2.67
CA TYR A 350 27.77 23.29 2.29
C TYR A 350 26.28 23.21 1.97
N ILE A 351 25.51 24.09 2.62
CA ILE A 351 24.08 24.29 2.30
C ILE A 351 23.94 25.73 1.80
N THR A 352 23.43 25.91 0.56
CA THR A 352 23.26 27.26 0.01
C THR A 352 22.05 27.94 0.59
N THR A 353 20.89 27.24 0.59
CA THR A 353 19.64 27.81 1.13
C THR A 353 18.89 26.79 1.96
N LEU A 354 18.49 27.16 3.14
CA LEU A 354 17.59 26.41 4.01
C LEU A 354 16.31 27.21 4.17
N ILE A 355 15.19 26.66 3.69
CA ILE A 355 13.84 27.23 3.80
C ILE A 355 13.09 26.37 4.80
N ASN A 356 12.62 26.96 5.89
CA ASN A 356 12.03 26.21 7.00
C ASN A 356 10.65 26.74 7.42
N GLY A 357 9.66 25.86 7.40
CA GLY A 357 8.33 26.07 7.97
C GLY A 357 8.08 25.29 9.27
N GLN A 358 8.99 24.38 9.66
CA GLN A 358 8.85 23.63 10.92
C GLN A 358 9.07 24.53 12.12
N GLY A 359 8.13 24.53 13.05
CA GLY A 359 8.17 25.38 14.23
C GLY A 359 7.35 24.82 15.40
N GLY A 360 6.62 25.67 16.06
CA GLY A 360 5.78 25.30 17.23
C GLY A 360 6.60 24.76 18.41
N ASN A 361 6.22 23.59 18.94
CA ASN A 361 6.90 22.93 20.07
C ASN A 361 8.12 22.06 19.65
N SER A 362 8.39 21.97 18.35
CA SER A 362 9.48 21.16 17.81
C SER A 362 10.25 21.97 16.75
N PRO A 363 10.97 23.04 17.16
CA PRO A 363 11.80 23.83 16.27
C PRO A 363 12.79 22.94 15.52
N LEU A 364 13.08 23.27 14.26
CA LEU A 364 14.19 22.65 13.54
C LEU A 364 15.51 22.91 14.25
N SER A 365 16.38 21.92 14.30
CA SER A 365 17.72 22.10 14.87
C SER A 365 18.82 21.81 13.84
N LEU A 366 19.88 22.65 13.85
CA LEU A 366 21.03 22.51 12.95
C LEU A 366 22.35 22.67 13.70
N SER A 367 23.31 21.81 13.39
CA SER A 367 24.69 21.89 13.89
C SER A 367 25.72 21.86 12.75
N GLY A 368 26.91 22.41 13.00
CA GLY A 368 28.02 22.47 12.05
C GLY A 368 28.06 23.77 11.24
N ASN A 369 28.25 23.72 9.94
CA ASN A 369 28.32 24.91 9.10
C ASN A 369 26.94 25.53 8.88
N LEU A 370 26.80 26.83 9.09
CA LEU A 370 25.57 27.55 8.80
C LEU A 370 25.25 27.49 7.30
N PRO A 371 23.97 27.44 6.91
CA PRO A 371 23.57 27.65 5.53
C PRO A 371 23.93 29.08 5.09
N ALA A 372 24.29 29.27 3.82
CA ALA A 372 24.58 30.63 3.34
C ALA A 372 23.35 31.54 3.43
N ASN A 373 22.14 30.97 3.19
CA ASN A 373 20.87 31.68 3.35
C ASN A 373 19.92 30.82 4.20
N TYR A 374 19.31 31.42 5.20
CA TYR A 374 18.23 30.83 5.96
C TYR A 374 16.95 31.63 5.74
N GLN A 375 15.92 30.98 5.27
CA GLN A 375 14.61 31.60 5.04
C GLN A 375 13.55 30.92 5.89
N ILE A 376 12.73 31.76 6.51
CA ILE A 376 11.59 31.30 7.30
C ILE A 376 10.32 31.31 6.46
N ILE A 377 9.49 30.26 6.57
CA ILE A 377 8.11 30.28 6.08
C ILE A 377 7.19 30.65 7.23
N ILE A 378 6.35 31.64 7.02
CA ILE A 378 5.32 32.08 7.96
C ILE A 378 3.98 31.71 7.32
N ALA A 379 3.27 30.75 7.89
CA ALA A 379 1.94 30.38 7.46
C ALA A 379 0.84 31.16 8.22
N SER A 380 1.12 31.53 9.48
CA SER A 380 0.25 32.37 10.30
C SER A 380 1.03 32.99 11.48
N THR A 381 0.36 33.79 12.31
CA THR A 381 0.97 34.37 13.54
C THR A 381 1.35 33.31 14.58
N SER A 382 0.77 32.11 14.51
CA SER A 382 1.07 30.99 15.43
C SER A 382 1.81 29.82 14.75
N ASN A 383 1.85 29.79 13.43
CA ASN A 383 2.50 28.72 12.64
C ASN A 383 3.56 29.33 11.71
N TYR A 384 4.80 29.25 12.13
CA TYR A 384 5.96 29.75 11.40
C TYR A 384 7.21 28.95 11.77
N GLY A 385 8.18 28.94 10.89
CA GLY A 385 9.44 28.23 11.08
C GLY A 385 10.20 28.74 12.27
N LYS A 386 10.77 27.83 13.04
CA LYS A 386 11.71 28.12 14.13
C LYS A 386 12.95 27.26 13.97
N ILE A 387 14.12 27.80 14.27
CA ILE A 387 15.37 27.06 14.21
C ILE A 387 16.23 27.28 15.45
N THR A 388 16.85 26.22 15.91
CA THR A 388 17.88 26.23 16.94
C THR A 388 19.22 25.84 16.36
N PHE A 389 20.19 26.70 16.40
CA PHE A 389 21.57 26.44 15.99
C PHE A 389 22.40 25.99 17.19
N THR A 390 23.20 24.95 17.03
CA THR A 390 24.05 24.38 18.07
C THR A 390 25.45 24.11 17.52
N ASP A 391 26.50 24.59 18.18
CA ASP A 391 27.88 24.40 17.81
C ASP A 391 28.13 24.73 16.29
N VAL A 392 27.67 25.92 15.87
CA VAL A 392 27.72 26.30 14.46
C VAL A 392 28.92 27.19 14.14
N THR A 393 29.30 27.19 12.85
CA THR A 393 30.36 28.03 12.29
C THR A 393 29.93 28.70 10.99
N GLY A 394 30.51 29.87 10.70
CA GLY A 394 30.19 30.66 9.50
C GLY A 394 29.18 31.79 9.76
N THR A 395 28.61 32.30 8.68
CA THR A 395 27.57 33.32 8.71
C THR A 395 26.42 32.95 7.81
N THR A 396 25.20 33.36 8.15
CA THR A 396 24.00 33.17 7.36
C THR A 396 23.29 34.48 7.06
N THR A 397 22.64 34.57 5.91
CA THR A 397 21.72 35.67 5.58
C THR A 397 20.33 35.22 5.95
N PHE A 398 19.65 35.96 6.83
CA PHE A 398 18.26 35.69 7.15
C PHE A 398 17.33 36.42 6.16
N ASP A 399 16.23 35.80 5.80
CA ASP A 399 15.14 36.40 5.04
C ASP A 399 13.81 35.68 5.29
N ILE A 400 12.72 36.30 4.83
CA ILE A 400 11.38 35.69 4.83
C ILE A 400 11.11 35.12 3.46
N HIS A 401 10.70 33.84 3.39
CA HIS A 401 10.42 33.17 2.13
C HIS A 401 9.17 33.76 1.43
N ALA A 402 9.21 33.88 0.11
CA ALA A 402 8.17 34.54 -0.70
C ALA A 402 6.76 33.90 -0.58
N THR A 403 6.63 32.68 -0.10
CA THR A 403 5.33 32.03 0.13
C THR A 403 4.74 32.33 1.50
N SER A 404 5.38 33.17 2.29
CA SER A 404 4.93 33.51 3.63
C SER A 404 3.70 34.42 3.60
N SER A 405 2.76 34.16 4.50
CA SER A 405 1.64 35.06 4.82
C SER A 405 1.99 35.85 6.09
N VAL A 406 2.27 37.14 5.97
CA VAL A 406 2.71 37.96 7.08
C VAL A 406 1.66 39.00 7.48
N ASN A 407 1.66 39.39 8.74
CA ASN A 407 0.81 40.46 9.21
C ASN A 407 1.68 41.67 9.60
N ALA A 408 1.25 42.87 9.20
CA ALA A 408 1.90 44.12 9.58
C ALA A 408 1.92 44.31 11.11
N ASN A 409 3.00 44.99 11.62
CA ASN A 409 3.15 45.29 13.03
C ASN A 409 3.10 44.03 13.95
N THR A 410 3.52 42.89 13.48
CA THR A 410 3.48 41.58 14.19
C THR A 410 4.88 41.15 14.60
N THR A 411 5.00 40.55 15.78
CA THR A 411 6.22 39.94 16.27
C THR A 411 6.06 38.41 16.28
N TYR A 412 6.99 37.71 15.60
CA TYR A 412 7.10 36.26 15.61
C TYR A 412 8.24 35.88 16.54
N THR A 413 7.91 35.26 17.67
CA THR A 413 8.85 35.00 18.75
C THR A 413 9.75 33.78 18.52
N ASP A 414 11.01 33.85 18.99
CA ASP A 414 11.98 32.74 18.96
C ASP A 414 12.22 32.13 17.57
N VAL A 415 12.26 32.94 16.52
CA VAL A 415 12.45 32.44 15.14
C VAL A 415 13.86 31.88 14.93
N ILE A 416 14.85 32.39 15.65
CA ILE A 416 16.25 31.89 15.63
C ILE A 416 16.76 31.83 17.06
N THR A 417 17.38 30.72 17.43
CA THR A 417 18.05 30.52 18.70
C THR A 417 19.47 29.99 18.50
N GLY A 418 20.41 30.36 19.39
CA GLY A 418 21.73 29.74 19.46
C GLY A 418 22.82 30.37 18.61
N ILE A 419 22.57 31.53 18.00
CA ILE A 419 23.56 32.36 17.30
C ILE A 419 23.49 33.84 17.78
N SER A 420 24.46 34.66 17.41
CA SER A 420 24.53 36.07 17.71
C SER A 420 24.58 36.93 16.44
N ASP A 421 24.62 38.24 16.57
CA ASP A 421 24.77 39.17 15.46
C ASP A 421 26.05 38.92 14.62
N ALA A 422 27.06 38.27 15.20
CA ALA A 422 28.31 37.94 14.47
C ALA A 422 28.10 36.85 13.39
N GLU A 423 27.13 36.01 13.58
CA GLU A 423 26.76 34.93 12.63
C GLU A 423 25.67 35.36 11.64
N LEU A 424 25.04 36.53 11.82
CA LEU A 424 24.03 37.08 10.92
C LEU A 424 24.63 38.14 9.99
N SER A 425 24.42 37.99 8.67
CA SER A 425 24.90 38.98 7.68
C SER A 425 24.11 40.31 7.76
N ALA A 426 22.84 40.26 8.17
CA ALA A 426 21.94 41.37 8.39
C ALA A 426 20.86 40.99 9.43
N THR A 427 20.47 41.96 10.24
CA THR A 427 19.40 41.84 11.20
C THR A 427 18.17 42.66 10.83
N THR A 428 18.16 43.27 9.65
CA THR A 428 17.05 44.03 9.08
C THR A 428 16.96 43.82 7.59
N GLY A 429 15.76 43.93 7.03
CA GLY A 429 15.52 43.83 5.60
C GLY A 429 14.09 44.24 5.24
N THR A 430 13.70 44.00 4.00
CA THR A 430 12.33 44.23 3.50
C THR A 430 11.82 42.94 2.86
N PHE A 431 10.63 42.54 3.19
CA PHE A 431 9.89 41.43 2.58
C PHE A 431 8.80 42.01 1.68
N THR A 432 8.63 41.42 0.50
CA THR A 432 7.53 41.78 -0.39
C THR A 432 6.71 40.52 -0.65
N ASP A 433 5.44 40.53 -0.35
CA ASP A 433 4.54 39.42 -0.53
C ASP A 433 4.11 39.21 -2.01
N ALA A 434 3.27 38.20 -2.25
CA ALA A 434 2.80 37.87 -3.60
C ALA A 434 1.87 38.94 -4.19
N GLU A 435 1.24 39.73 -3.35
CA GLU A 435 0.34 40.83 -3.69
C GLU A 435 1.12 42.12 -4.01
N GLY A 436 2.41 42.13 -3.71
CA GLY A 436 3.32 43.28 -3.94
C GLY A 436 3.38 44.25 -2.79
N ASP A 437 2.86 43.94 -1.66
CA ASP A 437 2.92 44.70 -0.43
C ASP A 437 4.28 44.48 0.27
N SER A 438 4.88 45.54 0.80
CA SER A 438 6.21 45.50 1.38
C SER A 438 6.19 45.75 2.86
N TYR A 439 6.98 44.98 3.59
CA TYR A 439 7.09 45.04 5.05
C TYR A 439 8.58 45.12 5.42
N ASP A 440 8.96 46.17 6.14
CA ASP A 440 10.27 46.18 6.75
C ASP A 440 10.29 45.20 7.93
N TRP A 441 11.33 44.37 7.98
CA TRP A 441 11.52 43.46 9.09
C TRP A 441 12.82 43.71 9.85
N SER A 442 12.82 43.35 11.13
CA SER A 442 14.02 43.35 11.95
C SER A 442 14.05 42.15 12.89
N LEU A 443 15.25 41.59 13.11
CA LEU A 443 15.50 40.61 14.15
C LEU A 443 15.87 41.35 15.44
N SER A 444 15.10 41.11 16.48
CA SER A 444 15.29 41.70 17.84
C SER A 444 15.75 40.62 18.79
N LEU A 445 16.91 40.75 19.40
CA LEU A 445 17.42 39.81 20.39
C LEU A 445 16.62 39.91 21.70
N ASP A 446 15.96 38.80 22.08
CA ASP A 446 15.32 38.64 23.38
C ASP A 446 15.93 37.41 24.11
N GLY A 447 16.74 37.68 25.12
CA GLY A 447 17.47 36.65 25.84
C GLY A 447 18.51 35.92 24.99
N ALA A 448 18.23 34.69 24.63
CA ALA A 448 19.10 33.84 23.78
C ALA A 448 18.52 33.60 22.40
N SER A 449 17.37 34.17 22.06
CA SER A 449 16.66 34.01 20.79
C SER A 449 16.41 35.35 20.10
N TYR A 450 16.21 35.31 18.81
CA TYR A 450 15.76 36.42 18.00
C TYR A 450 14.27 36.30 17.71
N ASP A 451 13.59 37.41 17.94
CA ASP A 451 12.22 37.63 17.49
C ASP A 451 12.24 38.35 16.15
N LEU A 452 11.41 37.94 15.23
CA LEU A 452 11.19 38.62 13.95
C LEU A 452 10.07 39.66 14.14
N VAL A 453 10.42 40.94 14.02
CA VAL A 453 9.49 42.06 14.13
C VAL A 453 9.21 42.63 12.75
N LEU A 454 7.96 42.59 12.33
CA LEU A 454 7.50 43.25 11.11
C LEU A 454 7.00 44.66 11.38
N GLY A 455 7.39 45.60 10.52
CA GLY A 455 6.92 46.97 10.52
C GLY A 455 5.53 47.14 9.90
N ALA A 456 5.17 48.39 9.69
CA ALA A 456 3.96 48.75 8.97
C ALA A 456 4.09 48.29 7.48
N CYS A 457 2.98 47.92 6.87
CA CYS A 457 2.93 47.64 5.47
C CYS A 457 3.11 48.92 4.63
N GLU A 458 4.01 48.85 3.61
CA GLU A 458 4.17 49.94 2.61
C GLU A 458 3.62 49.41 1.27
N GLY A 459 2.53 50.00 0.78
CA GLY A 459 1.91 49.61 -0.49
C GLY A 459 0.40 49.82 -0.54
N SER A 460 -0.29 49.01 -1.25
CA SER A 460 -1.78 49.05 -1.39
C SER A 460 -2.49 48.34 -0.23
N CYS A 461 -1.83 48.17 0.90
CA CYS A 461 -2.35 47.45 2.06
C CYS A 461 -3.77 47.94 2.42
N VAL A 462 -4.71 47.07 2.39
CA VAL A 462 -6.06 47.34 2.87
C VAL A 462 -5.98 47.37 4.40
N GLU A 463 -5.94 48.61 5.00
CA GLU A 463 -6.14 48.71 6.43
C GLU A 463 -7.55 48.26 6.76
N GLU A 464 -7.74 47.00 7.09
CA GLU A 464 -8.90 46.62 7.88
C GLU A 464 -8.73 47.15 9.30
N GLU A 465 -9.51 48.22 9.58
CA GLU A 465 -9.64 48.74 10.94
C GLU A 465 -10.30 47.67 11.82
N VAL A 466 -9.48 46.78 12.46
CA VAL A 466 -10.00 45.80 13.39
C VAL A 466 -9.62 46.18 14.81
N ALA A 467 -10.47 46.93 15.42
CA ALA A 467 -10.61 46.93 16.88
C ALA A 467 -11.53 45.78 17.27
N ALA A 468 -11.04 44.54 17.24
CA ALA A 468 -11.69 43.37 17.85
C ALA A 468 -10.67 42.26 18.00
N LEU A 469 -10.71 41.53 19.09
CA LEU A 469 -9.90 40.33 19.35
C LEU A 469 -9.68 39.52 18.07
N GLU A 470 -8.44 39.41 17.58
CA GLU A 470 -8.12 38.51 16.46
C GLU A 470 -8.34 37.09 16.92
N VAL A 471 -9.39 36.47 16.39
CA VAL A 471 -9.55 35.02 16.41
C VAL A 471 -8.69 34.48 15.25
N SER A 472 -7.57 33.89 15.56
CA SER A 472 -6.73 33.21 14.56
C SER A 472 -7.48 32.00 14.03
N TYR A 473 -7.77 31.97 12.71
CA TYR A 473 -8.41 30.85 12.05
C TYR A 473 -7.35 29.91 11.49
N PRO A 474 -7.58 28.58 11.53
CA PRO A 474 -6.70 27.59 10.90
C PRO A 474 -6.54 27.84 9.38
N SER A 475 -5.36 27.56 8.86
CA SER A 475 -5.14 27.66 7.41
C SER A 475 -5.94 26.62 6.63
N ALA A 476 -6.42 27.00 5.44
CA ALA A 476 -7.13 26.08 4.56
C ALA A 476 -6.28 24.85 4.21
N VAL A 477 -4.97 25.01 4.03
CA VAL A 477 -4.04 23.92 3.67
C VAL A 477 -3.88 22.91 4.81
N ALA A 478 -3.64 23.38 6.03
CA ALA A 478 -3.55 22.50 7.19
C ALA A 478 -4.88 21.83 7.50
N THR A 479 -5.98 22.57 7.37
CA THR A 479 -7.34 22.04 7.53
C THR A 479 -7.63 20.98 6.46
N GLN A 480 -7.29 21.23 5.19
CA GLN A 480 -7.44 20.27 4.10
C GLN A 480 -6.68 18.97 4.39
N ALA A 481 -5.44 19.05 4.82
CA ALA A 481 -4.64 17.87 5.16
C ALA A 481 -5.29 17.00 6.26
N THR A 482 -5.98 17.63 7.22
CA THR A 482 -6.73 16.89 8.25
C THR A 482 -8.01 16.26 7.69
N VAL A 483 -8.70 16.93 6.75
CA VAL A 483 -9.87 16.40 6.05
C VAL A 483 -9.47 15.21 5.16
N ASP A 484 -8.36 15.30 4.45
CA ASP A 484 -7.81 14.19 3.63
C ASP A 484 -7.48 12.96 4.50
N SER A 485 -6.89 13.20 5.67
CA SER A 485 -6.57 12.12 6.62
C SER A 485 -7.84 11.43 7.14
N ILE A 486 -8.88 12.19 7.49
CA ILE A 486 -10.13 11.59 7.98
C ILE A 486 -10.92 10.92 6.84
N ALA A 487 -10.83 11.40 5.60
CA ALA A 487 -11.40 10.75 4.42
C ALA A 487 -10.86 9.32 4.24
N THR A 488 -9.54 9.13 4.44
CA THR A 488 -8.90 7.80 4.44
C THR A 488 -9.48 6.90 5.52
N SER A 489 -9.70 7.41 6.71
CA SER A 489 -10.28 6.64 7.82
C SER A 489 -11.75 6.29 7.59
N ILE A 490 -12.54 7.19 6.99
CA ILE A 490 -13.94 6.94 6.60
C ILE A 490 -14.00 5.86 5.52
N ASN A 491 -13.13 5.91 4.50
CA ASN A 491 -13.03 4.87 3.48
C ASN A 491 -12.79 3.48 4.10
N ALA A 492 -11.86 3.38 5.01
CA ALA A 492 -11.57 2.12 5.70
C ALA A 492 -12.74 1.64 6.58
N GLN A 493 -13.46 2.56 7.21
CA GLN A 493 -14.65 2.23 7.99
C GLN A 493 -15.79 1.74 7.09
N PHE A 494 -16.03 2.38 5.94
CA PHE A 494 -16.99 1.92 4.94
C PHE A 494 -16.64 0.54 4.41
N SER A 495 -15.35 0.29 4.16
CA SER A 495 -14.83 -1.02 3.78
C SER A 495 -15.17 -2.11 4.82
N SER A 496 -14.98 -1.80 6.10
CA SER A 496 -15.29 -2.72 7.20
C SER A 496 -16.80 -3.04 7.28
N PHE A 497 -17.65 -2.05 7.11
CA PHE A 497 -19.10 -2.25 7.10
C PHE A 497 -19.56 -3.00 5.85
N ALA A 498 -19.04 -2.68 4.68
CA ALA A 498 -19.32 -3.40 3.44
C ALA A 498 -18.94 -4.88 3.57
N MET A 499 -17.78 -5.19 4.14
CA MET A 499 -17.34 -6.57 4.31
C MET A 499 -18.27 -7.39 5.20
N THR A 500 -18.69 -6.84 6.33
CA THR A 500 -19.57 -7.57 7.25
C THR A 500 -20.91 -7.90 6.61
N THR A 501 -21.51 -6.97 5.89
CA THR A 501 -22.78 -7.19 5.16
C THR A 501 -22.61 -8.13 3.97
N ASN A 502 -21.48 -8.05 3.25
CA ASN A 502 -21.16 -8.94 2.14
C ASN A 502 -21.00 -10.39 2.62
N PHE A 503 -20.28 -10.60 3.72
CA PHE A 503 -20.12 -11.92 4.31
C PHE A 503 -21.47 -12.52 4.71
N ALA A 504 -22.32 -11.76 5.39
CA ALA A 504 -23.64 -12.20 5.80
C ALA A 504 -24.50 -12.62 4.60
N ASN A 505 -24.45 -11.84 3.51
CA ASN A 505 -25.26 -12.09 2.32
C ASN A 505 -24.74 -13.24 1.46
N LEU A 506 -23.43 -13.37 1.25
CA LEU A 506 -22.84 -14.39 0.37
C LEU A 506 -22.75 -15.76 1.03
N ASN A 507 -22.31 -15.81 2.27
CA ASN A 507 -21.90 -17.06 2.91
C ASN A 507 -22.86 -17.59 3.94
N THR A 508 -24.06 -17.00 3.99
CA THR A 508 -25.11 -17.74 4.68
C THR A 508 -25.08 -17.70 6.18
N TYR A 509 -25.52 -16.65 6.71
CA TYR A 509 -26.29 -16.78 7.92
C TYR A 509 -27.63 -17.46 7.56
N ASP A 510 -27.53 -18.70 7.04
CA ASP A 510 -28.67 -19.54 6.64
C ASP A 510 -28.67 -20.78 7.53
N CYS A 511 -29.76 -21.00 8.19
CA CYS A 511 -30.00 -22.20 8.97
C CYS A 511 -30.63 -23.23 8.03
N GLY A 512 -29.86 -24.21 7.61
CA GLY A 512 -30.26 -25.21 6.61
C GLY A 512 -30.32 -26.64 7.12
N LEU A 513 -30.44 -26.84 8.47
CA LEU A 513 -30.51 -28.13 9.11
C LEU A 513 -31.84 -28.20 9.90
N PHE A 514 -32.75 -29.09 9.52
CA PHE A 514 -34.08 -29.16 10.08
C PHE A 514 -34.40 -30.58 10.51
N ASP A 515 -35.26 -30.72 11.50
CA ASP A 515 -35.87 -32.00 11.94
C ASP A 515 -37.40 -31.92 11.78
N GLN A 516 -38.14 -32.78 12.46
CA GLN A 516 -39.58 -32.97 12.32
C GLN A 516 -40.42 -31.71 12.61
N ASN A 517 -39.91 -30.79 13.41
CA ASN A 517 -40.57 -29.53 13.76
C ASN A 517 -40.23 -28.38 12.81
N ASN A 518 -39.44 -28.63 11.76
CA ASN A 518 -39.03 -27.66 10.76
C ASN A 518 -38.27 -26.46 11.31
N GLY A 519 -37.80 -26.51 12.55
CA GLY A 519 -37.02 -25.43 13.18
C GLY A 519 -35.53 -25.67 13.05
N CYS A 520 -34.78 -24.60 13.06
CA CYS A 520 -33.31 -24.60 13.02
C CYS A 520 -32.77 -23.42 13.82
N PHE A 521 -31.71 -23.65 14.58
CA PHE A 521 -30.98 -22.61 15.29
C PHE A 521 -29.48 -22.80 15.12
N SER A 522 -28.76 -21.70 14.91
CA SER A 522 -27.31 -21.71 14.83
C SER A 522 -26.73 -20.61 15.72
N LEU A 523 -25.65 -20.95 16.43
CA LEU A 523 -24.86 -20.03 17.24
C LEU A 523 -23.42 -20.11 16.80
N GLY A 524 -22.80 -18.96 16.56
CA GLY A 524 -21.42 -18.91 16.06
C GLY A 524 -20.67 -17.66 16.45
N GLY A 525 -19.38 -17.64 16.10
CA GLY A 525 -18.49 -16.49 16.23
C GLY A 525 -17.84 -16.16 14.91
N ARG A 526 -17.79 -14.89 14.57
CA ARG A 526 -17.12 -14.33 13.39
C ARG A 526 -15.94 -13.48 13.83
N TYR A 527 -14.82 -13.63 13.16
CA TYR A 527 -13.71 -12.69 13.19
C TYR A 527 -13.46 -12.18 11.77
N THR A 528 -13.39 -10.89 11.59
CA THR A 528 -13.08 -10.23 10.31
C THR A 528 -11.92 -9.28 10.52
N ASP A 529 -10.93 -9.37 9.64
CA ASP A 529 -9.74 -8.53 9.55
C ASP A 529 -9.80 -7.83 8.17
N VAL A 530 -9.84 -6.52 8.18
CA VAL A 530 -9.87 -5.68 6.98
C VAL A 530 -8.57 -4.90 6.94
N ASN A 531 -7.80 -5.12 5.89
CA ASN A 531 -6.55 -4.40 5.65
C ASN A 531 -6.85 -3.27 4.67
N GLY A 532 -6.68 -2.06 5.13
CA GLY A 532 -6.82 -0.83 4.34
C GLY A 532 -5.47 -0.20 4.03
N ASN A 533 -5.46 0.90 3.29
CA ASN A 533 -4.26 1.71 3.05
C ASN A 533 -3.87 2.51 4.30
N ASN A 534 -2.58 2.85 4.44
CA ASN A 534 -2.05 3.82 5.40
C ASN A 534 -2.42 3.57 6.87
N ASN A 535 -2.19 2.35 7.40
CA ASN A 535 -2.52 2.00 8.79
C ASN A 535 -4.02 2.14 9.14
N SER A 536 -4.90 2.12 8.16
CA SER A 536 -6.35 2.16 8.35
C SER A 536 -6.96 0.76 8.53
N ASP A 537 -6.20 -0.17 9.09
CA ASP A 537 -6.66 -1.52 9.38
C ASP A 537 -7.78 -1.51 10.42
N SER A 538 -8.72 -2.41 10.25
CA SER A 538 -9.78 -2.63 11.23
C SER A 538 -10.05 -4.11 11.44
N ASP A 539 -10.39 -4.49 12.65
CA ASP A 539 -10.83 -5.85 12.95
C ASP A 539 -12.11 -5.86 13.77
N SER A 540 -12.89 -6.91 13.62
CA SER A 540 -14.10 -7.10 14.43
C SER A 540 -14.32 -8.56 14.79
N THR A 541 -14.76 -8.78 16.03
CA THR A 541 -15.25 -10.06 16.50
C THR A 541 -16.73 -9.94 16.82
N ALA A 542 -17.54 -10.88 16.35
CA ALA A 542 -18.98 -10.87 16.58
C ALA A 542 -19.50 -12.23 17.03
N LEU A 543 -20.56 -12.17 17.82
CA LEU A 543 -21.42 -13.32 18.13
C LEU A 543 -22.57 -13.34 17.12
N VAL A 544 -22.78 -14.47 16.47
CA VAL A 544 -23.81 -14.62 15.44
C VAL A 544 -24.86 -15.63 15.88
N MET A 545 -26.11 -15.24 15.82
CA MET A 545 -27.27 -16.10 16.05
C MET A 545 -28.13 -16.13 14.80
N VAL A 546 -28.51 -17.33 14.37
CA VAL A 546 -29.36 -17.53 13.19
C VAL A 546 -30.54 -18.44 13.61
N GLY A 547 -31.75 -18.01 13.35
CA GLY A 547 -32.96 -18.83 13.48
C GLY A 547 -33.58 -19.09 12.12
N GLY A 548 -33.97 -20.31 11.81
CA GLY A 548 -34.54 -20.67 10.52
C GLY A 548 -35.78 -21.54 10.68
N TYR A 549 -36.67 -21.47 9.71
CA TYR A 549 -37.87 -22.29 9.60
C TYR A 549 -38.04 -22.81 8.16
N LYS A 550 -38.20 -24.10 8.03
CA LYS A 550 -38.54 -24.77 6.76
C LYS A 550 -40.04 -24.72 6.56
N VAL A 551 -40.50 -23.91 5.63
CA VAL A 551 -41.93 -23.74 5.34
C VAL A 551 -42.47 -25.01 4.64
N ASP A 552 -41.73 -25.56 3.72
CA ASP A 552 -41.94 -26.83 3.05
C ASP A 552 -40.58 -27.43 2.61
N ASP A 553 -40.58 -28.56 1.94
CA ASP A 553 -39.36 -29.25 1.55
C ASP A 553 -38.50 -28.50 0.53
N THR A 554 -39.06 -27.44 -0.07
CA THR A 554 -38.36 -26.61 -1.09
C THR A 554 -38.07 -25.20 -0.63
N PHE A 555 -38.80 -24.70 0.37
CA PHE A 555 -38.74 -23.30 0.78
C PHE A 555 -38.43 -23.13 2.26
N ARG A 556 -37.45 -22.28 2.58
CA ARG A 556 -37.07 -21.90 3.95
C ARG A 556 -36.81 -20.42 4.10
N ILE A 557 -37.02 -19.93 5.30
CA ILE A 557 -36.71 -18.57 5.74
C ILE A 557 -35.79 -18.62 6.94
N ALA A 558 -34.82 -17.75 7.02
CA ALA A 558 -33.98 -17.55 8.19
C ALA A 558 -33.81 -16.06 8.48
N GLY A 559 -33.71 -15.75 9.79
CA GLY A 559 -33.32 -14.43 10.26
C GLY A 559 -32.08 -14.54 11.13
N TYR A 560 -31.29 -13.49 11.19
CA TYR A 560 -30.07 -13.51 11.97
C TYR A 560 -29.80 -12.18 12.69
N VAL A 561 -28.99 -12.31 13.73
CA VAL A 561 -28.42 -11.21 14.52
C VAL A 561 -26.91 -11.44 14.58
N ASP A 562 -26.13 -10.48 14.10
CA ASP A 562 -24.66 -10.45 14.23
C ASP A 562 -24.30 -9.32 15.20
N GLN A 563 -23.94 -9.70 16.42
CA GLN A 563 -23.62 -8.79 17.51
C GLN A 563 -22.11 -8.63 17.62
N MET A 564 -21.58 -7.50 17.22
CA MET A 564 -20.19 -7.15 17.43
C MET A 564 -19.89 -7.05 18.94
N VAL A 565 -18.87 -7.77 19.39
CA VAL A 565 -18.45 -7.83 20.80
C VAL A 565 -17.08 -7.20 21.04
N ASN A 566 -16.28 -7.09 20.00
CA ASN A 566 -14.99 -6.39 20.03
C ASN A 566 -14.65 -5.88 18.64
N ASN A 567 -14.02 -4.73 18.57
CA ASN A 567 -13.54 -4.14 17.31
C ASN A 567 -12.32 -3.26 17.54
N SER A 568 -11.51 -3.16 16.52
CA SER A 568 -10.51 -2.11 16.30
C SER A 568 -10.99 -1.28 15.11
N THR A 569 -10.96 0.02 15.23
CA THR A 569 -11.42 0.95 14.19
C THR A 569 -10.24 1.73 13.64
N PRO A 570 -10.33 2.26 12.41
CA PRO A 570 -9.33 3.17 11.87
C PRO A 570 -9.08 4.36 12.78
N THR A 571 -7.91 4.96 12.66
CA THR A 571 -7.52 6.13 13.46
C THR A 571 -8.55 7.26 13.32
N GLY A 572 -8.94 7.86 14.43
CA GLY A 572 -9.94 8.93 14.44
C GLY A 572 -11.40 8.46 14.36
N ILE A 573 -11.66 7.18 14.23
CA ILE A 573 -13.03 6.63 14.20
C ILE A 573 -13.30 5.86 15.49
N LYS A 574 -14.46 6.09 16.11
CA LYS A 574 -14.92 5.36 17.28
C LYS A 574 -16.40 4.99 17.13
N ILE A 575 -16.71 3.71 17.26
CA ILE A 575 -18.10 3.24 17.28
C ILE A 575 -18.62 3.36 18.71
N GLU A 576 -19.70 4.12 18.90
CA GLU A 576 -20.24 4.45 20.23
C GLU A 576 -21.31 3.46 20.68
N ASN A 577 -22.08 2.88 19.75
CA ASN A 577 -23.09 1.91 20.07
C ASN A 577 -22.74 0.49 19.63
N GLN A 578 -23.39 -0.47 20.22
CA GLN A 578 -23.24 -1.89 19.89
C GLN A 578 -24.46 -2.45 19.18
N ASN A 579 -25.23 -1.64 18.44
CA ASN A 579 -26.37 -2.13 17.67
C ASN A 579 -25.98 -3.30 16.76
N PRO A 580 -26.74 -4.42 16.80
CA PRO A 580 -26.40 -5.58 15.98
C PRO A 580 -26.70 -5.32 14.50
N MET A 581 -26.00 -6.04 13.63
CA MET A 581 -26.45 -6.22 12.26
C MET A 581 -27.58 -7.25 12.24
N LEU A 582 -28.61 -6.94 11.49
CA LEU A 582 -29.81 -7.77 11.34
C LEU A 582 -30.00 -8.16 9.88
N GLY A 583 -30.61 -9.29 9.62
CA GLY A 583 -30.99 -9.66 8.27
C GLY A 583 -31.89 -10.85 8.20
N VAL A 584 -32.41 -11.04 7.00
CA VAL A 584 -33.33 -12.12 6.64
C VAL A 584 -32.87 -12.76 5.35
N SER A 585 -32.99 -14.07 5.24
CA SER A 585 -32.75 -14.81 4.01
C SER A 585 -33.93 -15.72 3.67
N LEU A 586 -34.26 -15.75 2.38
CA LEU A 586 -35.27 -16.60 1.77
C LEU A 586 -34.55 -17.51 0.77
N VAL A 587 -34.79 -18.81 0.88
CA VAL A 587 -34.15 -19.77 -0.03
C VAL A 587 -35.19 -20.74 -0.57
N TRP A 588 -35.31 -20.80 -1.88
CA TRP A 588 -36.13 -21.78 -2.58
C TRP A 588 -35.23 -22.74 -3.35
N ASN A 589 -35.54 -24.05 -3.27
CA ASN A 589 -34.89 -25.12 -4.02
C ASN A 589 -35.89 -25.80 -4.95
N GLN A 590 -35.47 -26.15 -6.15
CA GLN A 590 -36.32 -26.92 -7.07
C GLN A 590 -36.72 -28.29 -6.51
N HIS A 591 -35.80 -28.92 -5.78
CA HIS A 591 -35.98 -30.26 -5.20
C HIS A 591 -35.60 -30.30 -3.72
N ALA A 592 -36.26 -31.14 -2.95
CA ALA A 592 -35.99 -31.33 -1.51
C ALA A 592 -34.54 -31.82 -1.21
N ASN A 593 -33.87 -32.47 -2.17
CA ASN A 593 -32.49 -32.90 -2.05
C ASN A 593 -31.47 -31.82 -2.44
N HIS A 594 -31.92 -30.58 -2.63
CA HIS A 594 -31.15 -29.42 -3.03
C HIS A 594 -30.46 -29.53 -4.42
N LEU A 595 -30.74 -30.52 -5.24
CA LEU A 595 -30.31 -30.60 -6.62
C LEU A 595 -31.16 -29.71 -7.53
N GLY A 596 -30.65 -29.32 -8.68
CA GLY A 596 -31.33 -28.40 -9.59
C GLY A 596 -31.20 -26.94 -9.22
N TYR A 597 -32.20 -26.16 -9.61
CA TYR A 597 -32.20 -24.72 -9.37
C TYR A 597 -32.39 -24.37 -7.90
N GLN A 598 -31.66 -23.33 -7.47
CA GLN A 598 -31.88 -22.64 -6.20
C GLN A 598 -31.93 -21.15 -6.43
N PHE A 599 -32.89 -20.49 -5.79
CA PHE A 599 -32.96 -19.02 -5.72
C PHE A 599 -32.84 -18.62 -4.26
N LYS A 600 -31.99 -17.59 -4.04
CA LYS A 600 -31.80 -16.99 -2.70
C LYS A 600 -32.01 -15.49 -2.81
N LEU A 601 -32.75 -14.95 -1.85
CA LEU A 601 -32.85 -13.52 -1.59
C LEU A 601 -32.44 -13.30 -0.15
N ALA A 602 -31.48 -12.40 0.08
CA ALA A 602 -31.05 -12.07 1.45
C ALA A 602 -30.83 -10.57 1.58
N ASN A 603 -30.97 -10.07 2.80
CA ASN A 603 -30.65 -8.70 3.13
C ASN A 603 -29.80 -8.63 4.40
N ALA A 604 -29.03 -7.58 4.54
CA ALA A 604 -28.28 -7.19 5.72
C ALA A 604 -28.50 -5.71 6.01
N TYR A 605 -28.77 -5.37 7.25
CA TYR A 605 -28.95 -4.00 7.70
C TYR A 605 -28.16 -3.76 8.98
N GLN A 606 -27.41 -2.66 9.04
CA GLN A 606 -26.65 -2.22 10.20
C GLN A 606 -26.76 -0.71 10.36
N SER A 607 -26.87 -0.24 11.61
CA SER A 607 -26.80 1.19 11.96
C SER A 607 -25.88 1.35 13.15
N LYS A 608 -24.93 2.30 13.06
CA LYS A 608 -23.92 2.57 14.07
C LYS A 608 -23.83 4.06 14.33
N ASP A 609 -23.85 4.44 15.61
CA ASP A 609 -23.44 5.77 16.04
C ASP A 609 -21.91 5.81 16.07
N VAL A 610 -21.32 6.78 15.39
CA VAL A 610 -19.87 6.89 15.20
C VAL A 610 -19.43 8.29 15.61
N THR A 611 -18.39 8.36 16.42
CA THR A 611 -17.66 9.61 16.67
C THR A 611 -16.44 9.65 15.76
N ILE A 612 -16.33 10.71 14.98
CA ILE A 612 -15.23 10.97 14.07
C ILE A 612 -14.39 12.08 14.68
N THR A 613 -13.09 11.81 14.85
CA THR A 613 -12.13 12.73 15.45
C THR A 613 -11.06 13.06 14.43
N ARG A 614 -10.97 14.29 14.04
CA ARG A 614 -9.93 14.86 13.22
C ARG A 614 -8.75 15.26 14.12
N THR A 615 -7.55 14.79 13.80
CA THR A 615 -6.34 15.16 14.54
C THR A 615 -5.84 16.52 14.08
N SER A 616 -5.22 17.28 14.98
CA SER A 616 -4.56 18.54 14.63
C SER A 616 -3.38 18.30 13.69
N THR A 617 -3.22 19.16 12.71
CA THR A 617 -2.04 19.16 11.80
C THR A 617 -1.71 20.63 11.49
N GLY A 618 -0.46 21.02 11.69
CA GLY A 618 -0.08 22.43 11.54
C GLY A 618 -0.89 23.31 12.49
N ASP A 619 -1.54 24.33 11.94
CA ASP A 619 -2.44 25.25 12.67
C ASP A 619 -3.90 24.75 12.67
N ALA A 620 -4.22 23.64 11.99
CA ALA A 620 -5.55 23.07 12.03
C ALA A 620 -5.84 22.46 13.40
N GLU A 621 -6.94 22.86 13.99
CA GLU A 621 -7.41 22.36 15.27
C GLU A 621 -7.88 20.91 15.15
N ALA A 622 -7.71 20.14 16.23
CA ALA A 622 -8.39 18.86 16.37
C ALA A 622 -9.88 19.11 16.58
N GLY A 623 -10.72 18.38 15.84
CA GLY A 623 -12.17 18.46 15.98
C GLY A 623 -12.80 17.09 16.13
N ALA A 624 -13.95 17.01 16.77
CA ALA A 624 -14.70 15.77 16.89
C ALA A 624 -16.20 16.03 16.74
N GLY A 625 -16.87 15.12 16.05
CA GLY A 625 -18.32 15.15 15.90
C GLY A 625 -18.91 13.74 15.83
N SER A 626 -20.18 13.61 16.16
CA SER A 626 -20.90 12.34 16.14
C SER A 626 -21.87 12.30 14.97
N THR A 627 -21.97 11.13 14.33
CA THR A 627 -22.84 10.88 13.18
C THR A 627 -23.36 9.46 13.22
N ASP A 628 -24.44 9.20 12.47
CA ASP A 628 -24.98 7.87 12.27
C ASP A 628 -24.49 7.33 10.92
N VAL A 629 -24.01 6.09 10.92
CA VAL A 629 -23.67 5.36 9.70
C VAL A 629 -24.61 4.18 9.54
N THR A 630 -25.35 4.18 8.44
CA THR A 630 -26.27 3.09 8.09
C THR A 630 -25.78 2.33 6.88
N VAL A 631 -25.89 1.00 6.92
CA VAL A 631 -25.58 0.12 5.82
C VAL A 631 -26.74 -0.78 5.51
N ASN A 632 -27.13 -0.82 4.25
CA ASN A 632 -28.17 -1.71 3.76
C ASN A 632 -27.68 -2.44 2.52
N SER A 633 -27.80 -3.76 2.51
CA SER A 633 -27.39 -4.57 1.37
C SER A 633 -28.44 -5.65 1.09
N ILE A 634 -28.78 -5.83 -0.18
CA ILE A 634 -29.69 -6.86 -0.66
C ILE A 634 -28.99 -7.64 -1.77
N ILE A 635 -29.08 -8.98 -1.71
CA ILE A 635 -28.58 -9.86 -2.74
C ILE A 635 -29.66 -10.81 -3.25
N ALA A 636 -29.70 -11.00 -4.55
CA ALA A 636 -30.47 -12.03 -5.22
C ALA A 636 -29.53 -12.97 -5.97
N GLU A 637 -29.57 -14.27 -5.63
CA GLU A 637 -28.71 -15.31 -6.25
C GLU A 637 -29.58 -16.37 -6.94
N ALA A 638 -29.19 -16.72 -8.16
CA ALA A 638 -29.66 -17.89 -8.90
C ALA A 638 -28.50 -18.86 -9.06
N SER A 639 -28.73 -20.13 -8.76
CA SER A 639 -27.70 -21.16 -8.87
C SER A 639 -28.30 -22.50 -9.30
N TYR A 640 -27.43 -23.39 -9.80
CA TYR A 640 -27.85 -24.73 -10.22
C TYR A 640 -26.90 -25.78 -9.63
N GLN A 641 -27.42 -26.71 -8.83
CA GLN A 641 -26.61 -27.75 -8.22
C GLN A 641 -26.70 -29.06 -8.97
N PHE A 642 -25.57 -29.63 -9.31
CA PHE A 642 -25.43 -30.97 -9.84
C PHE A 642 -24.42 -31.81 -9.06
N LEU A 643 -24.61 -33.10 -9.08
CA LEU A 643 -23.77 -34.07 -8.39
C LEU A 643 -22.83 -34.75 -9.38
N SER A 644 -21.54 -34.79 -9.10
CA SER A 644 -20.53 -35.54 -9.82
C SER A 644 -20.40 -36.98 -9.29
N GLN A 645 -19.81 -37.89 -10.09
CA GLN A 645 -19.64 -39.30 -9.71
C GLN A 645 -18.75 -39.55 -8.48
N ASN A 646 -17.97 -38.55 -8.04
CA ASN A 646 -17.00 -38.65 -6.94
C ASN A 646 -17.48 -38.06 -5.62
N ARG A 647 -18.76 -38.16 -5.26
CA ARG A 647 -19.32 -37.56 -4.04
C ARG A 647 -19.11 -36.04 -3.91
N THR A 648 -18.91 -35.36 -5.03
CA THR A 648 -18.71 -33.91 -5.11
C THR A 648 -19.92 -33.29 -5.80
N SER A 649 -20.50 -32.27 -5.19
CA SER A 649 -21.49 -31.42 -5.85
C SER A 649 -20.90 -30.07 -6.21
N TYR A 650 -21.27 -29.58 -7.38
CA TYR A 650 -20.91 -28.25 -7.88
C TYR A 650 -22.16 -27.41 -8.02
N ARG A 651 -22.03 -26.13 -7.70
CA ARG A 651 -23.11 -25.17 -7.81
C ARG A 651 -22.58 -23.88 -8.45
N PRO A 652 -22.53 -23.75 -9.77
CA PRO A 652 -22.38 -22.46 -10.43
C PRO A 652 -23.51 -21.53 -10.00
N TYR A 653 -23.16 -20.26 -9.77
CA TYR A 653 -24.11 -19.26 -9.35
C TYR A 653 -23.86 -17.94 -10.05
N PHE A 654 -24.93 -17.16 -10.14
CA PHE A 654 -24.94 -15.78 -10.58
C PHE A 654 -25.80 -14.98 -9.60
N ALA A 655 -25.29 -13.83 -9.16
CA ALA A 655 -26.00 -12.99 -8.22
C ALA A 655 -25.88 -11.51 -8.59
N GLY A 656 -26.88 -10.74 -8.17
CA GLY A 656 -26.83 -9.30 -8.16
C GLY A 656 -26.96 -8.80 -6.73
N ARG A 657 -26.07 -7.87 -6.34
CA ARG A 657 -26.11 -7.22 -5.04
C ARG A 657 -26.29 -5.74 -5.22
N TYR A 658 -27.21 -5.15 -4.48
CA TYR A 658 -27.33 -3.72 -4.23
C TYR A 658 -26.83 -3.44 -2.83
N ALA A 659 -25.95 -2.46 -2.66
CA ALA A 659 -25.47 -2.02 -1.37
C ALA A 659 -25.49 -0.49 -1.30
N LYS A 660 -25.85 0.03 -0.14
CA LYS A 660 -25.83 1.46 0.17
C LYS A 660 -25.28 1.67 1.57
N ILE A 661 -24.26 2.52 1.67
CA ILE A 661 -23.71 3.03 2.92
C ILE A 661 -24.04 4.51 2.97
N LYS A 662 -24.57 4.98 4.08
CA LYS A 662 -24.85 6.39 4.31
C LYS A 662 -24.32 6.81 5.66
N GLN A 663 -23.56 7.89 5.67
CA GLN A 663 -23.16 8.64 6.86
C GLN A 663 -23.95 9.95 6.87
N ASP A 664 -24.66 10.24 7.94
CA ASP A 664 -25.36 11.51 8.08
C ASP A 664 -24.37 12.65 8.30
N GLY A 665 -24.69 13.85 7.84
CA GLY A 665 -23.88 15.04 8.05
C GLY A 665 -23.73 15.37 9.54
N TYR A 666 -22.61 15.98 9.92
CA TYR A 666 -22.35 16.37 11.30
C TYR A 666 -21.51 17.64 11.40
N THR A 667 -21.52 18.27 12.55
CA THR A 667 -20.67 19.42 12.85
C THR A 667 -19.79 19.07 14.05
N GLU A 668 -18.49 19.38 13.94
CA GLU A 668 -17.55 19.25 15.06
C GLU A 668 -17.97 20.14 16.22
N THR A 669 -17.82 19.65 17.43
CA THR A 669 -18.17 20.36 18.67
C THR A 669 -16.96 20.50 19.57
N ASN A 670 -17.01 21.48 20.50
CA ASN A 670 -15.94 21.76 21.44
C ASN A 670 -14.60 22.18 20.80
N VAL A 671 -14.69 22.88 19.68
CA VAL A 671 -13.57 23.44 18.93
C VAL A 671 -14.00 24.81 18.39
N ASP A 672 -13.08 25.77 18.35
CA ASP A 672 -13.43 27.15 17.99
C ASP A 672 -13.77 27.30 16.50
N ASN A 673 -13.10 26.51 15.63
CA ASN A 673 -13.30 26.51 14.18
C ASN A 673 -13.77 25.13 13.70
N GLY A 674 -14.88 24.64 14.26
CA GLY A 674 -15.44 23.32 13.93
C GLY A 674 -15.88 23.24 12.46
N LEU A 675 -15.52 22.12 11.83
CA LEU A 675 -15.97 21.82 10.48
C LEU A 675 -17.38 21.24 10.49
N THR A 676 -18.15 21.59 9.49
CA THR A 676 -19.45 20.98 9.18
C THR A 676 -19.30 20.10 7.94
N TYR A 677 -19.58 18.83 8.11
CA TYR A 677 -19.55 17.82 7.05
C TYR A 677 -20.95 17.56 6.53
N GLN A 678 -21.08 17.43 5.21
CA GLN A 678 -22.35 17.06 4.58
C GLN A 678 -22.59 15.54 4.71
N ASP A 679 -23.82 15.11 4.39
CA ASP A 679 -24.13 13.69 4.24
C ASP A 679 -23.17 13.08 3.21
N LEU A 680 -22.76 11.82 3.46
CA LEU A 680 -21.87 11.07 2.57
C LEU A 680 -22.52 9.73 2.25
N GLU A 681 -22.71 9.44 0.98
CA GLU A 681 -23.33 8.21 0.52
C GLU A 681 -22.40 7.43 -0.42
N ASP A 682 -22.39 6.11 -0.32
CA ASP A 682 -21.77 5.19 -1.27
C ASP A 682 -22.81 4.15 -1.69
N GLU A 683 -23.12 4.09 -2.97
CA GLU A 683 -24.17 3.23 -3.54
C GLU A 683 -23.61 2.39 -4.69
N SER A 684 -23.81 1.07 -4.65
CA SER A 684 -23.27 0.18 -5.66
C SER A 684 -24.24 -0.92 -6.09
N ILE A 685 -24.14 -1.32 -7.37
CA ILE A 685 -24.74 -2.53 -7.91
C ILE A 685 -23.63 -3.43 -8.43
N THR A 686 -23.48 -4.60 -7.80
CA THR A 686 -22.43 -5.57 -8.12
C THR A 686 -23.05 -6.82 -8.74
N LEU A 687 -22.53 -7.28 -9.86
CA LEU A 687 -22.79 -8.61 -10.39
C LEU A 687 -21.73 -9.58 -9.86
N ILE A 688 -22.18 -10.77 -9.47
CA ILE A 688 -21.31 -11.79 -8.86
C ILE A 688 -21.52 -13.09 -9.62
N MET A 689 -20.43 -13.72 -10.05
CA MET A 689 -20.50 -15.06 -10.66
C MET A 689 -19.40 -15.96 -10.11
N GLY A 690 -19.73 -17.23 -9.96
CA GLY A 690 -18.77 -18.15 -9.39
C GLY A 690 -19.27 -19.59 -9.33
N VAL A 691 -18.50 -20.40 -8.62
CA VAL A 691 -18.82 -21.81 -8.41
C VAL A 691 -18.62 -22.15 -6.94
N LYS A 692 -19.64 -22.75 -6.31
CA LYS A 692 -19.56 -23.38 -5.00
C LYS A 692 -19.37 -24.88 -5.19
N ALA A 693 -18.52 -25.50 -4.39
CA ALA A 693 -18.30 -26.95 -4.41
C ALA A 693 -18.44 -27.52 -3.01
N LYS A 694 -18.99 -28.74 -2.92
CA LYS A 694 -19.02 -29.50 -1.67
C LYS A 694 -18.54 -30.92 -1.97
N HIS A 695 -17.62 -31.42 -1.16
CA HIS A 695 -17.06 -32.76 -1.29
C HIS A 695 -17.26 -33.55 0.00
N LEU A 696 -17.94 -34.69 -0.10
CA LEU A 696 -18.18 -35.61 1.03
C LEU A 696 -16.91 -36.46 1.26
N MET A 697 -16.08 -36.02 2.21
CA MET A 697 -14.86 -36.75 2.61
C MET A 697 -15.17 -38.04 3.36
N THR A 698 -16.06 -37.95 4.35
CA THR A 698 -16.57 -39.07 5.14
C THR A 698 -18.08 -38.89 5.30
N GLU A 699 -18.76 -39.87 5.89
CA GLU A 699 -20.20 -39.74 6.18
C GLU A 699 -20.52 -38.52 7.10
N GLN A 700 -19.54 -38.07 7.86
CA GLN A 700 -19.70 -36.98 8.83
C GLN A 700 -19.02 -35.69 8.42
N LEU A 701 -18.06 -35.72 7.47
CA LEU A 701 -17.24 -34.56 7.10
C LEU A 701 -17.46 -34.16 5.65
N ILE A 702 -17.95 -32.94 5.43
CA ILE A 702 -18.06 -32.31 4.13
C ILE A 702 -17.06 -31.15 4.06
N LEU A 703 -16.17 -31.15 3.07
CA LEU A 703 -15.41 -29.98 2.71
C LEU A 703 -16.23 -29.13 1.74
N ASN A 704 -16.20 -27.82 1.93
CA ASN A 704 -16.88 -26.89 1.04
C ASN A 704 -15.95 -25.72 0.67
N GLY A 705 -16.24 -25.08 -0.45
CA GLY A 705 -15.51 -23.93 -0.91
C GLY A 705 -16.22 -23.24 -2.04
N SER A 706 -15.85 -21.99 -2.29
CA SER A 706 -16.33 -21.23 -3.41
C SER A 706 -15.22 -20.36 -3.99
N ILE A 707 -15.30 -20.13 -5.27
CA ILE A 707 -14.52 -19.13 -5.99
C ILE A 707 -15.48 -18.31 -6.85
N GLY A 708 -15.34 -17.01 -6.82
CA GLY A 708 -16.17 -16.10 -7.58
C GLY A 708 -15.44 -14.81 -7.91
N VAL A 709 -16.06 -14.07 -8.82
CA VAL A 709 -15.64 -12.72 -9.21
C VAL A 709 -16.84 -11.80 -9.03
N GLU A 710 -16.61 -10.68 -8.41
CA GLU A 710 -17.51 -9.54 -8.30
C GLU A 710 -17.15 -8.50 -9.35
N GLN A 711 -18.15 -7.90 -9.99
CA GLN A 711 -18.01 -6.83 -10.97
C GLN A 711 -19.03 -5.75 -10.65
N ASP A 712 -18.57 -4.56 -10.28
CA ASP A 712 -19.46 -3.42 -10.13
C ASP A 712 -19.87 -2.91 -11.51
N ILE A 713 -21.18 -2.81 -11.71
CA ILE A 713 -21.81 -2.30 -12.92
C ILE A 713 -22.34 -0.88 -12.72
N TYR A 714 -22.50 -0.48 -11.49
CA TYR A 714 -22.85 0.86 -11.07
C TYR A 714 -22.18 1.13 -9.72
N ASN A 715 -21.57 2.28 -9.59
CA ASN A 715 -21.06 2.83 -8.34
C ASN A 715 -21.26 4.34 -8.37
N ASP A 716 -21.76 4.89 -7.28
CA ASP A 716 -21.94 6.32 -7.05
C ASP A 716 -21.51 6.60 -5.62
N SER A 717 -20.42 7.33 -5.47
CA SER A 717 -19.80 7.65 -4.18
C SER A 717 -19.67 9.17 -4.08
N ASP A 718 -20.22 9.73 -3.03
CA ASP A 718 -20.12 11.16 -2.76
C ASP A 718 -18.69 11.55 -2.37
N ASP A 719 -18.31 12.78 -2.69
CA ASP A 719 -17.12 13.41 -2.14
C ASP A 719 -17.37 13.83 -0.68
N LEU A 720 -16.36 13.66 0.17
CA LEU A 720 -16.39 14.21 1.52
C LEU A 720 -16.28 15.73 1.46
N ILE A 721 -17.37 16.43 1.75
CA ILE A 721 -17.45 17.88 1.73
C ILE A 721 -17.42 18.40 3.17
N ALA A 722 -16.38 19.16 3.50
CA ALA A 722 -16.24 19.87 4.77
C ALA A 722 -16.30 21.39 4.54
N THR A 723 -16.97 22.10 5.42
CA THR A 723 -17.05 23.57 5.38
C THR A 723 -16.85 24.16 6.79
N ALA A 724 -16.28 25.35 6.84
CA ALA A 724 -16.23 26.14 8.06
C ALA A 724 -16.61 27.59 7.76
N THR A 725 -17.12 28.29 8.75
CA THR A 725 -17.57 29.67 8.56
C THR A 725 -16.43 30.63 8.22
N ASN A 726 -15.25 30.35 8.75
CA ASN A 726 -14.11 31.26 8.69
C ASN A 726 -12.88 30.67 7.98
N ILE A 727 -12.99 29.48 7.36
CA ILE A 727 -11.92 28.85 6.61
C ILE A 727 -12.43 28.63 5.20
N ALA A 728 -11.97 29.45 4.27
CA ALA A 728 -12.29 29.30 2.85
C ALA A 728 -11.23 28.45 2.14
N GLY A 729 -11.62 27.73 1.07
CA GLY A 729 -10.68 26.97 0.23
C GLY A 729 -10.51 25.49 0.59
N ILE A 730 -11.31 24.95 1.52
CA ILE A 730 -11.42 23.50 1.71
C ILE A 730 -12.10 22.93 0.47
N THR A 731 -11.49 21.92 -0.15
CA THR A 731 -11.98 21.25 -1.36
C THR A 731 -12.63 19.92 -1.02
N PRO A 732 -13.64 19.46 -1.78
CA PRO A 732 -14.19 18.13 -1.65
C PRO A 732 -13.10 17.05 -1.82
N VAL A 733 -13.20 15.96 -1.07
CA VAL A 733 -12.27 14.85 -1.11
C VAL A 733 -12.99 13.59 -1.58
N ASP A 734 -12.58 13.07 -2.72
CA ASP A 734 -13.06 11.78 -3.21
C ASP A 734 -12.55 10.66 -2.27
N ILE A 735 -13.48 9.99 -1.59
CA ILE A 735 -13.13 8.93 -0.64
C ILE A 735 -12.77 7.60 -1.32
N ASN A 736 -12.98 7.46 -2.63
CA ASN A 736 -12.76 6.22 -3.38
C ASN A 736 -12.25 6.47 -4.81
N SER A 737 -11.25 7.32 -4.95
CA SER A 737 -10.68 7.77 -6.24
C SER A 737 -10.21 6.65 -7.17
N ASP A 738 -9.81 5.50 -6.61
CA ASP A 738 -9.30 4.33 -7.35
C ASP A 738 -10.16 3.09 -7.06
N GLU A 739 -11.41 3.13 -7.47
CA GLU A 739 -12.37 2.05 -7.28
C GLU A 739 -11.93 0.73 -7.92
N ASN A 740 -11.90 -0.35 -7.11
CA ASN A 740 -11.64 -1.70 -7.62
C ASN A 740 -12.94 -2.36 -8.12
N LYS A 741 -13.24 -2.20 -9.40
CA LYS A 741 -14.50 -2.68 -10.01
C LYS A 741 -14.59 -4.18 -10.18
N THR A 742 -13.46 -4.89 -10.29
CA THR A 742 -13.42 -6.34 -10.53
C THR A 742 -12.64 -7.02 -9.44
N ARG A 743 -13.30 -7.81 -8.60
CA ARG A 743 -12.72 -8.34 -7.36
C ARG A 743 -12.91 -9.85 -7.22
N PRO A 744 -11.88 -10.59 -6.78
CA PRO A 744 -12.06 -12.00 -6.41
C PRO A 744 -12.74 -12.15 -5.04
N VAL A 745 -13.52 -13.20 -4.91
CA VAL A 745 -14.02 -13.70 -3.64
C VAL A 745 -13.79 -15.20 -3.56
N VAL A 746 -13.13 -15.64 -2.48
CA VAL A 746 -12.79 -17.05 -2.27
C VAL A 746 -13.19 -17.48 -0.88
N SER A 747 -13.83 -18.64 -0.75
CA SER A 747 -14.11 -19.23 0.55
C SER A 747 -13.71 -20.71 0.61
N LEU A 748 -13.33 -21.14 1.82
CA LEU A 748 -13.05 -22.53 2.15
C LEU A 748 -13.70 -22.85 3.48
N GLY A 749 -14.22 -24.07 3.62
CA GLY A 749 -14.85 -24.48 4.87
C GLY A 749 -14.98 -25.99 5.04
N ALA A 750 -15.43 -26.36 6.22
CA ALA A 750 -15.71 -27.76 6.59
C ALA A 750 -16.96 -27.81 7.47
N ASP A 751 -17.82 -28.76 7.16
CA ASP A 751 -19.01 -29.08 7.93
C ASP A 751 -18.83 -30.47 8.57
N TYR A 752 -18.82 -30.54 9.89
CA TYR A 752 -18.77 -31.81 10.64
C TYR A 752 -20.12 -32.13 11.27
N PHE A 753 -20.74 -33.20 10.82
CA PHE A 753 -22.03 -33.64 11.33
C PHE A 753 -21.82 -34.52 12.56
N ILE A 754 -22.16 -33.99 13.72
CA ILE A 754 -22.16 -34.73 15.01
C ILE A 754 -23.31 -35.73 15.00
N SER A 755 -24.44 -35.34 14.42
CA SER A 755 -25.64 -36.18 14.22
C SER A 755 -26.39 -35.68 12.98
N PRO A 756 -27.41 -36.33 12.48
CA PRO A 756 -28.20 -35.83 11.34
C PRO A 756 -28.83 -34.44 11.57
N THR A 757 -29.01 -34.03 12.82
CA THR A 757 -29.61 -32.73 13.20
C THR A 757 -28.63 -31.79 13.90
N GLN A 758 -27.33 -32.13 13.96
CA GLN A 758 -26.33 -31.32 14.63
C GLN A 758 -25.08 -31.19 13.77
N ARG A 759 -24.62 -29.97 13.54
CA ARG A 759 -23.45 -29.67 12.69
C ARG A 759 -22.58 -28.61 13.33
N LEU A 760 -21.27 -28.86 13.32
CA LEU A 760 -20.24 -27.86 13.55
C LEU A 760 -19.66 -27.43 12.20
N SER A 761 -19.63 -26.14 11.92
CA SER A 761 -19.09 -25.59 10.67
C SER A 761 -17.95 -24.63 10.96
N LEU A 762 -16.92 -24.71 10.13
CA LEU A 762 -15.81 -23.76 10.06
C LEU A 762 -15.75 -23.20 8.64
N GLN A 763 -15.59 -21.89 8.50
CA GLN A 763 -15.47 -21.23 7.22
C GLN A 763 -14.42 -20.12 7.29
N ALA A 764 -13.64 -19.99 6.25
CA ALA A 764 -12.74 -18.87 6.00
C ALA A 764 -13.07 -18.25 4.63
N GLN A 765 -13.01 -16.92 4.54
CA GLN A 765 -13.25 -16.19 3.30
C GLN A 765 -12.16 -15.13 3.14
N TYR A 766 -11.71 -14.97 1.90
CA TYR A 766 -10.93 -13.83 1.42
C TYR A 766 -11.73 -13.10 0.35
N GLN A 767 -11.73 -11.79 0.42
CA GLN A 767 -12.40 -10.93 -0.56
C GLN A 767 -11.64 -9.62 -0.68
N GLU A 768 -11.43 -9.16 -1.90
CA GLU A 768 -11.09 -7.76 -2.17
C GLU A 768 -12.36 -6.91 -2.16
N LEU A 769 -12.25 -5.66 -1.72
CA LEU A 769 -13.39 -4.75 -1.58
C LEU A 769 -13.39 -3.70 -2.67
N ALA A 770 -14.49 -2.98 -2.83
CA ALA A 770 -14.65 -1.93 -3.84
C ALA A 770 -13.75 -0.72 -3.61
N PHE A 771 -13.28 -0.55 -2.39
CA PHE A 771 -12.47 0.56 -1.96
C PHE A 771 -10.99 0.33 -2.29
N THR A 772 -10.28 1.40 -2.55
CA THR A 772 -8.88 1.38 -3.01
C THR A 772 -7.99 0.50 -2.13
N SER A 773 -7.34 -0.49 -2.75
CA SER A 773 -6.36 -1.39 -2.12
C SER A 773 -6.81 -2.07 -0.83
N THR A 774 -8.13 -2.28 -0.68
CA THR A 774 -8.70 -2.86 0.53
C THR A 774 -9.04 -4.33 0.33
N SER A 775 -8.63 -5.17 1.27
CA SER A 775 -8.95 -6.59 1.30
C SER A 775 -9.41 -7.04 2.67
N ALA A 776 -10.18 -8.11 2.71
CA ALA A 776 -10.69 -8.63 3.96
C ALA A 776 -10.56 -10.15 4.08
N LYS A 777 -10.32 -10.59 5.30
CA LYS A 777 -10.25 -12.00 5.69
C LYS A 777 -11.24 -12.24 6.81
N THR A 778 -12.15 -13.17 6.62
CA THR A 778 -13.14 -13.53 7.64
C THR A 778 -12.99 -14.99 8.01
N ALA A 779 -13.03 -15.29 9.29
CA ALA A 779 -13.18 -16.64 9.84
C ALA A 779 -14.48 -16.73 10.62
N TYR A 780 -15.24 -17.80 10.38
CA TYR A 780 -16.53 -18.05 11.02
C TYR A 780 -16.62 -19.49 11.50
N VAL A 781 -17.01 -19.65 12.75
CA VAL A 781 -17.29 -20.96 13.36
C VAL A 781 -18.69 -20.93 13.91
N ASN A 782 -19.51 -21.95 13.61
CA ASN A 782 -20.85 -22.04 14.15
C ASN A 782 -21.29 -23.48 14.44
N TYR A 783 -22.10 -23.62 15.47
CA TYR A 783 -22.81 -24.84 15.76
C TYR A 783 -24.28 -24.66 15.41
N THR A 784 -24.82 -25.61 14.65
CA THR A 784 -26.21 -25.62 14.18
C THR A 784 -26.95 -26.82 14.69
N ILE A 785 -28.17 -26.64 15.15
CA ILE A 785 -29.09 -27.67 15.55
C ILE A 785 -30.45 -27.52 14.84
N GLY A 786 -30.95 -28.60 14.26
CA GLY A 786 -32.30 -28.73 13.74
C GLY A 786 -33.20 -29.36 14.76
N PHE A 787 -34.43 -28.92 14.88
CA PHE A 787 -35.45 -29.43 15.80
C PHE A 787 -36.86 -29.33 15.19
#